data_fd9217cc2a7567378794dcfa9a83a74e
#
_entry.id   fd9217cc2a7567378794dcfa9a83a74e
#
_cell.length_a   1.000
_cell.length_b   1.000
_cell.length_c   1.000
_cell.angle_alpha   90.00
_cell.angle_beta   90.00
_cell.angle_gamma   90.00
#
_symmetry.space_group_name_H-M   'P 1'
#
loop_
_entity.id
_entity.type
_entity.pdbx_description
1 polymer ?
#
loop_
_entity_poly.entity_id
_entity_poly.type
_entity_poly.pdbx_seq_one_letter_code
_entity_poly.pdbx_strand_id
1 'polypeptide(L)'
;SKNMNKEFNMILENVTGINSKSKISKVAAEKEGSKKGKFRLFVPPSHEDFVGLLYNFMGKGKEGNKHMAFFEKALIRPLNRAYRELNTMQQSIARDFKTLNKQFPDVKSKLNKKIEGLEFTYEDAVRVYLWSKHKHKIPGLSTKEINALSSVVKNDQELKAYANTLKTISKQKTYVAPGESWTAGDIRTDLDDATSKIGRAKVFAEFQKNVDVIFSEENLNKIEAAFGKSFKEALKDNLYRTKTGRNRPTGQNALVNRFTNYINGSVGAVMFINMRSAILQQMSIVNFLNFGDNNVFTAAARFADQPQYWSDWAMIFNSDMVKERRGGIKTDVNGAELAASLKGAKNTPRAIVAKLLELGFLPTQIGDNIAIATGGASFYRNRVNTYLKQGLSQKAAEKKAFTDFQAVTESTQQSARPDMVSQQQASSLGKIVLAFQNVTSQFNRIGKKAFLDIKNRRISPGSSSQIQSDVSNVSRITYYLAAQNLIFYSLQTALFAMMFDDEPDDEKILKKTKYMIHSSIDSVLRGSGVFGAVVSVLKNTVVKYNEQREKAYNPDESAVLGELLNIAVPVGIKSRKITNAEKTLNYNKSVIEEMETFDIDNPIWSARTSQIEAVTNVPVNRMYNKVRNVRDALNNDYTTLQRALLALGWSRYNLGIEDTKVKEVKEKIKESKKQEKKKTKKDNKKKSFKKKTFRKRGF
;
A
#
# COMPACT_ATOMS: atom_id res chain seq x y z
N SER A 1 -37.77 1.37 -5.92
CA SER A 1 -37.33 1.49 -4.50
C SER A 1 -38.16 0.62 -3.56
N LYS A 2 -39.52 0.65 -3.59
CA LYS A 2 -40.38 -0.19 -2.71
C LYS A 2 -40.08 -1.69 -2.85
N ASN A 3 -39.93 -2.20 -4.06
CA ASN A 3 -39.62 -3.62 -4.29
C ASN A 3 -38.23 -4.00 -3.74
N MET A 4 -37.24 -3.15 -3.91
CA MET A 4 -35.87 -3.38 -3.41
C MET A 4 -35.82 -3.45 -1.88
N ASN A 5 -36.52 -2.54 -1.19
CA ASN A 5 -36.62 -2.57 0.28
C ASN A 5 -37.35 -3.83 0.77
N LYS A 6 -38.45 -4.20 0.10
CA LYS A 6 -39.19 -5.43 0.41
C LYS A 6 -38.30 -6.68 0.24
N GLU A 7 -37.59 -6.78 -0.88
CA GLU A 7 -36.68 -7.90 -1.16
C GLU A 7 -35.55 -7.99 -0.13
N PHE A 8 -34.94 -6.84 0.24
CA PHE A 8 -33.92 -6.82 1.28
C PHE A 8 -34.46 -7.24 2.66
N ASN A 9 -35.66 -6.80 3.03
CA ASN A 9 -36.28 -7.22 4.31
C ASN A 9 -36.60 -8.73 4.32
N MET A 10 -36.99 -9.33 3.19
CA MET A 10 -37.14 -10.78 3.07
C MET A 10 -35.79 -11.51 3.22
N ILE A 11 -34.72 -10.96 2.64
CA ILE A 11 -33.37 -11.47 2.84
C ILE A 11 -32.97 -11.44 4.31
N LEU A 12 -33.20 -10.30 5.00
CA LEU A 12 -32.93 -10.20 6.44
C LEU A 12 -33.72 -11.22 7.26
N GLU A 13 -35.02 -11.36 6.99
CA GLU A 13 -35.87 -12.36 7.66
C GLU A 13 -35.32 -13.79 7.45
N ASN A 14 -34.94 -14.12 6.24
CA ASN A 14 -34.41 -15.44 5.88
C ASN A 14 -33.08 -15.76 6.61
N VAL A 15 -32.22 -14.78 6.77
CA VAL A 15 -30.90 -14.96 7.37
C VAL A 15 -30.92 -14.81 8.89
N THR A 16 -31.75 -13.92 9.42
CA THR A 16 -31.72 -13.53 10.85
C THR A 16 -32.93 -14.00 11.66
N GLY A 17 -34.02 -14.41 11.00
CA GLY A 17 -35.31 -14.73 11.64
C GLY A 17 -36.09 -13.49 12.10
N ILE A 18 -35.59 -12.27 11.86
CA ILE A 18 -36.32 -11.04 12.19
C ILE A 18 -37.42 -10.81 11.16
N ASN A 19 -38.66 -10.77 11.58
CA ASN A 19 -39.80 -10.60 10.69
C ASN A 19 -39.64 -9.34 9.80
N SER A 20 -39.80 -9.50 8.49
CA SER A 20 -39.63 -8.43 7.49
C SER A 20 -40.53 -7.22 7.72
N LYS A 21 -41.70 -7.42 8.31
CA LYS A 21 -42.69 -6.37 8.64
C LYS A 21 -42.47 -5.73 10.01
N SER A 22 -41.61 -6.28 10.88
CA SER A 22 -41.36 -5.72 12.18
C SER A 22 -40.66 -4.37 12.11
N LYS A 23 -41.03 -3.44 12.99
CA LYS A 23 -40.33 -2.18 13.20
C LYS A 23 -39.57 -2.27 14.51
N ILE A 24 -38.27 -2.16 14.45
CA ILE A 24 -37.39 -2.20 15.63
C ILE A 24 -36.95 -0.78 15.93
N SER A 25 -37.30 -0.28 17.13
CA SER A 25 -36.85 1.02 17.59
C SER A 25 -35.33 1.00 17.86
N LYS A 26 -34.68 2.15 17.84
CA LYS A 26 -33.27 2.27 18.13
C LYS A 26 -32.89 1.67 19.49
N VAL A 27 -33.67 1.94 20.53
CA VAL A 27 -33.43 1.42 21.89
C VAL A 27 -33.53 -0.11 21.92
N ALA A 28 -34.56 -0.68 21.27
CA ALA A 28 -34.72 -2.13 21.19
C ALA A 28 -33.57 -2.77 20.39
N ALA A 29 -33.12 -2.14 19.31
CA ALA A 29 -31.98 -2.59 18.51
C ALA A 29 -30.68 -2.61 19.32
N GLU A 30 -30.40 -1.56 20.07
CA GLU A 30 -29.21 -1.47 20.94
C GLU A 30 -29.25 -2.54 22.04
N LYS A 31 -30.42 -2.78 22.67
CA LYS A 31 -30.61 -3.81 23.69
C LYS A 31 -30.36 -5.22 23.12
N GLU A 32 -30.95 -5.56 22.00
CA GLU A 32 -30.76 -6.87 21.37
C GLU A 32 -29.35 -7.02 20.79
N GLY A 33 -28.82 -5.96 20.18
CA GLY A 33 -27.46 -5.93 19.62
C GLY A 33 -26.38 -6.09 20.68
N SER A 34 -26.61 -5.59 21.92
CA SER A 34 -25.65 -5.74 23.02
C SER A 34 -25.47 -7.19 23.50
N LYS A 35 -26.49 -8.04 23.28
CA LYS A 35 -26.42 -9.47 23.58
C LYS A 35 -25.58 -10.26 22.56
N LYS A 36 -25.30 -9.69 21.40
CA LYS A 36 -24.50 -10.35 20.37
C LYS A 36 -23.02 -10.27 20.72
N GLY A 37 -22.33 -11.38 20.58
CA GLY A 37 -20.91 -11.47 20.91
C GLY A 37 -20.07 -10.41 20.19
N LYS A 38 -19.22 -9.72 20.94
CA LYS A 38 -18.38 -8.61 20.44
C LYS A 38 -17.21 -9.09 19.57
N PHE A 39 -16.88 -10.37 19.64
CA PHE A 39 -15.74 -10.96 18.97
C PHE A 39 -16.13 -12.12 18.06
N ARG A 40 -15.77 -12.02 16.79
CA ARG A 40 -15.58 -13.18 15.90
C ARG A 40 -14.09 -13.49 15.85
N LEU A 41 -13.73 -14.73 16.15
CA LEU A 41 -12.34 -15.14 16.42
C LEU A 41 -11.38 -14.84 15.28
N PHE A 42 -11.81 -14.88 14.02
CA PHE A 42 -10.94 -14.77 12.86
C PHE A 42 -11.00 -13.43 12.13
N VAL A 43 -12.17 -12.92 11.82
CA VAL A 43 -12.33 -11.65 11.11
C VAL A 43 -13.52 -10.91 11.71
N PRO A 44 -13.28 -9.97 12.63
CA PRO A 44 -14.34 -9.15 13.19
C PRO A 44 -14.99 -8.28 12.09
N PRO A 45 -16.26 -7.89 12.23
CA PRO A 45 -16.94 -7.04 11.25
C PRO A 45 -16.18 -5.77 10.88
N SER A 46 -15.46 -5.19 11.83
CA SER A 46 -14.62 -4.01 11.66
C SER A 46 -13.41 -4.24 10.75
N HIS A 47 -13.07 -5.49 10.44
CA HIS A 47 -11.97 -5.86 9.54
C HIS A 47 -12.45 -6.23 8.13
N GLU A 48 -13.74 -6.28 7.89
CA GLU A 48 -14.32 -6.60 6.57
C GLU A 48 -14.31 -5.39 5.62
N ASP A 49 -14.14 -5.67 4.33
CA ASP A 49 -14.49 -4.75 3.27
C ASP A 49 -16.01 -4.72 3.03
N PHE A 50 -16.49 -3.86 2.14
CA PHE A 50 -17.93 -3.74 1.87
C PHE A 50 -18.57 -5.06 1.45
N VAL A 51 -17.95 -5.77 0.51
CA VAL A 51 -18.46 -7.07 0.03
C VAL A 51 -18.44 -8.12 1.15
N GLY A 52 -17.40 -8.13 2.00
CA GLY A 52 -17.31 -8.99 3.16
C GLY A 52 -18.44 -8.75 4.18
N LEU A 53 -18.83 -7.50 4.37
CA LEU A 53 -20.02 -7.17 5.19
C LEU A 53 -21.30 -7.70 4.55
N LEU A 54 -21.46 -7.60 3.23
CA LEU A 54 -22.62 -8.14 2.50
C LEU A 54 -22.74 -9.66 2.62
N TYR A 55 -21.63 -10.40 2.72
CA TYR A 55 -21.64 -11.85 2.90
C TYR A 55 -22.38 -12.33 4.15
N ASN A 56 -22.52 -11.47 5.16
CA ASN A 56 -23.31 -11.79 6.37
C ASN A 56 -24.82 -11.81 6.10
N PHE A 57 -25.29 -11.20 5.02
CA PHE A 57 -26.69 -11.22 4.59
C PHE A 57 -26.99 -12.33 3.56
N MET A 58 -26.00 -13.14 3.20
CA MET A 58 -26.19 -14.20 2.23
C MET A 58 -26.60 -15.51 2.91
N GLY A 59 -27.64 -16.13 2.43
CA GLY A 59 -28.12 -17.42 2.91
C GLY A 59 -27.35 -18.60 2.31
N LYS A 60 -27.95 -19.79 2.41
CA LYS A 60 -27.35 -21.06 1.96
C LYS A 60 -27.95 -21.51 0.60
N GLY A 61 -27.17 -22.28 -0.15
CA GLY A 61 -27.60 -22.94 -1.38
C GLY A 61 -28.26 -22.00 -2.39
N LYS A 62 -29.34 -22.44 -2.99
CA LYS A 62 -30.07 -21.68 -4.02
C LYS A 62 -30.58 -20.31 -3.53
N GLU A 63 -31.03 -20.23 -2.27
CA GLU A 63 -31.46 -18.94 -1.68
C GLU A 63 -30.27 -18.01 -1.49
N GLY A 64 -29.13 -18.51 -1.02
CA GLY A 64 -27.90 -17.73 -0.94
C GLY A 64 -27.44 -17.20 -2.30
N ASN A 65 -27.62 -17.96 -3.36
CA ASN A 65 -27.33 -17.51 -4.73
C ASN A 65 -28.26 -16.39 -5.18
N LYS A 66 -29.55 -16.44 -4.82
CA LYS A 66 -30.51 -15.34 -5.09
C LYS A 66 -30.13 -14.08 -4.32
N HIS A 67 -29.75 -14.22 -3.04
CA HIS A 67 -29.28 -13.09 -2.23
C HIS A 67 -28.02 -12.46 -2.83
N MET A 68 -27.05 -13.28 -3.26
CA MET A 68 -25.86 -12.80 -3.98
C MET A 68 -26.25 -12.02 -5.24
N ALA A 69 -27.15 -12.55 -6.06
CA ALA A 69 -27.62 -11.90 -7.29
C ALA A 69 -28.31 -10.55 -7.00
N PHE A 70 -29.06 -10.46 -5.91
CA PHE A 70 -29.67 -9.21 -5.45
C PHE A 70 -28.59 -8.16 -5.12
N PHE A 71 -27.62 -8.48 -4.26
CA PHE A 71 -26.55 -7.54 -3.88
C PHE A 71 -25.68 -7.18 -5.08
N GLU A 72 -25.40 -8.13 -5.95
CA GLU A 72 -24.65 -7.89 -7.19
C GLU A 72 -25.36 -6.85 -8.05
N LYS A 73 -26.67 -7.02 -8.29
CA LYS A 73 -27.47 -6.09 -9.10
C LYS A 73 -27.68 -4.74 -8.42
N ALA A 74 -28.02 -4.75 -7.13
CA ALA A 74 -28.44 -3.55 -6.41
C ALA A 74 -27.27 -2.68 -5.93
N LEU A 75 -26.13 -3.27 -5.57
CA LEU A 75 -25.02 -2.58 -4.92
C LEU A 75 -23.69 -2.74 -5.66
N ILE A 76 -23.21 -3.97 -5.88
CA ILE A 76 -21.84 -4.21 -6.34
C ILE A 76 -21.62 -3.68 -7.77
N ARG A 77 -22.53 -3.96 -8.70
CA ARG A 77 -22.43 -3.46 -10.08
C ARG A 77 -22.57 -1.95 -10.18
N PRO A 78 -23.56 -1.30 -9.54
CA PRO A 78 -23.62 0.17 -9.50
C PRO A 78 -22.38 0.80 -8.92
N LEU A 79 -21.80 0.23 -7.85
CA LEU A 79 -20.58 0.69 -7.23
C LEU A 79 -19.38 0.61 -8.20
N ASN A 80 -19.19 -0.53 -8.85
CA ASN A 80 -18.08 -0.73 -9.80
C ASN A 80 -18.21 0.17 -11.04
N ARG A 81 -19.45 0.40 -11.53
CA ARG A 81 -19.69 1.38 -12.60
C ARG A 81 -19.34 2.79 -12.17
N ALA A 82 -19.75 3.17 -10.97
CA ALA A 82 -19.46 4.49 -10.42
C ALA A 82 -17.95 4.76 -10.30
N TYR A 83 -17.18 3.80 -9.82
CA TYR A 83 -15.71 3.92 -9.77
C TYR A 83 -15.08 4.00 -11.15
N ARG A 84 -15.55 3.23 -12.13
CA ARG A 84 -15.06 3.34 -13.51
C ARG A 84 -15.32 4.74 -14.08
N GLU A 85 -16.53 5.26 -13.92
CA GLU A 85 -16.89 6.59 -14.40
C GLU A 85 -16.13 7.70 -13.67
N LEU A 86 -15.88 7.53 -12.35
CA LEU A 86 -15.05 8.44 -11.57
C LEU A 86 -13.61 8.48 -12.13
N ASN A 87 -12.99 7.32 -12.37
CA ASN A 87 -11.65 7.24 -12.93
C ASN A 87 -11.57 7.91 -14.31
N THR A 88 -12.55 7.67 -15.17
CA THR A 88 -12.63 8.31 -16.50
C THR A 88 -12.73 9.84 -16.37
N MET A 89 -13.55 10.33 -15.44
CA MET A 89 -13.70 11.76 -15.20
C MET A 89 -12.40 12.40 -14.67
N GLN A 90 -11.74 11.75 -13.71
CA GLN A 90 -10.47 12.22 -13.15
C GLN A 90 -9.37 12.28 -14.23
N GLN A 91 -9.26 11.24 -15.06
CA GLN A 91 -8.30 11.22 -16.15
C GLN A 91 -8.62 12.23 -17.25
N SER A 92 -9.91 12.50 -17.53
CA SER A 92 -10.30 13.56 -18.46
C SER A 92 -9.82 14.92 -17.97
N ILE A 93 -10.07 15.25 -16.70
CA ILE A 93 -9.63 16.53 -16.09
C ILE A 93 -8.12 16.63 -16.06
N ALA A 94 -7.41 15.53 -15.75
CA ALA A 94 -5.95 15.53 -15.76
C ALA A 94 -5.37 15.80 -17.17
N ARG A 95 -5.99 15.24 -18.22
CA ARG A 95 -5.60 15.51 -19.62
C ARG A 95 -5.86 16.97 -20.01
N ASP A 96 -7.04 17.48 -19.67
CA ASP A 96 -7.44 18.86 -19.98
C ASP A 96 -6.51 19.85 -19.27
N PHE A 97 -6.15 19.59 -18.01
CA PHE A 97 -5.19 20.40 -17.26
C PHE A 97 -3.77 20.34 -17.85
N LYS A 98 -3.34 19.18 -18.31
CA LYS A 98 -2.05 19.05 -19.03
C LYS A 98 -2.05 19.85 -20.33
N THR A 99 -3.16 19.85 -21.05
CA THR A 99 -3.32 20.64 -22.29
C THR A 99 -3.31 22.14 -21.99
N LEU A 100 -4.02 22.59 -20.96
CA LEU A 100 -4.00 23.97 -20.49
C LEU A 100 -2.57 24.45 -20.21
N ASN A 101 -1.81 23.66 -19.46
CA ASN A 101 -0.41 24.00 -19.14
C ASN A 101 0.51 24.05 -20.38
N LYS A 102 0.16 23.36 -21.47
CA LYS A 102 0.88 23.47 -22.75
C LYS A 102 0.47 24.70 -23.54
N GLN A 103 -0.80 25.14 -23.44
CA GLN A 103 -1.31 26.33 -24.12
C GLN A 103 -0.79 27.62 -23.48
N PHE A 104 -0.46 27.59 -22.18
CA PHE A 104 0.02 28.74 -21.42
C PHE A 104 1.40 28.43 -20.77
N PRO A 105 2.48 28.27 -21.57
CA PRO A 105 3.79 27.87 -21.04
C PRO A 105 4.39 28.94 -20.11
N ASP A 106 4.20 30.20 -20.41
CA ASP A 106 4.72 31.33 -19.62
C ASP A 106 4.01 31.45 -18.28
N VAL A 107 2.68 31.33 -18.28
CA VAL A 107 1.89 31.25 -17.04
C VAL A 107 2.36 30.06 -16.19
N LYS A 108 2.49 28.86 -16.80
CA LYS A 108 2.96 27.68 -16.10
C LYS A 108 4.33 27.90 -15.44
N SER A 109 5.26 28.58 -16.13
CA SER A 109 6.62 28.84 -15.62
C SER A 109 6.64 29.74 -14.39
N LYS A 110 5.65 30.66 -14.27
CA LYS A 110 5.56 31.61 -13.16
C LYS A 110 4.65 31.15 -12.02
N LEU A 111 3.77 30.15 -12.20
CA LEU A 111 2.80 29.74 -11.17
C LEU A 111 3.43 29.51 -9.79
N ASN A 112 4.58 28.86 -9.75
CA ASN A 112 5.28 28.56 -8.49
C ASN A 112 6.18 29.68 -7.97
N LYS A 113 6.30 30.81 -8.72
CA LYS A 113 7.10 31.95 -8.27
C LYS A 113 6.31 32.76 -7.26
N LYS A 114 7.01 33.32 -6.27
CA LYS A 114 6.42 34.28 -5.33
C LYS A 114 6.08 35.57 -6.06
N ILE A 115 4.98 36.19 -5.68
CA ILE A 115 4.60 37.50 -6.15
C ILE A 115 5.43 38.55 -5.40
N GLU A 116 6.00 39.49 -6.10
CA GLU A 116 6.79 40.56 -5.50
C GLU A 116 5.97 41.34 -4.47
N GLY A 117 6.49 41.48 -3.27
CA GLY A 117 5.81 42.15 -2.15
C GLY A 117 4.71 41.33 -1.45
N LEU A 118 4.49 40.06 -1.82
CA LEU A 118 3.54 39.17 -1.17
C LEU A 118 4.18 37.82 -0.78
N GLU A 119 3.65 37.19 0.27
CA GLU A 119 4.11 35.85 0.67
C GLU A 119 3.52 34.70 -0.18
N PHE A 120 2.65 35.01 -1.13
CA PHE A 120 1.90 34.08 -1.93
C PHE A 120 2.51 33.91 -3.33
N THR A 121 2.21 32.77 -3.98
CA THR A 121 2.62 32.48 -5.35
C THR A 121 1.56 32.93 -6.35
N TYR A 122 1.92 33.02 -7.64
CA TYR A 122 0.96 33.27 -8.72
C TYR A 122 -0.12 32.18 -8.78
N GLU A 123 0.20 30.94 -8.44
CA GLU A 123 -0.77 29.85 -8.34
C GLU A 123 -1.80 30.13 -7.23
N ASP A 124 -1.36 30.60 -6.07
CA ASP A 124 -2.25 30.99 -4.97
C ASP A 124 -3.16 32.14 -5.38
N ALA A 125 -2.62 33.12 -6.13
CA ALA A 125 -3.43 34.23 -6.65
C ALA A 125 -4.53 33.75 -7.62
N VAL A 126 -4.23 32.80 -8.52
CA VAL A 126 -5.23 32.20 -9.42
C VAL A 126 -6.34 31.50 -8.63
N ARG A 127 -5.99 30.73 -7.61
CA ARG A 127 -6.95 30.02 -6.76
C ARG A 127 -7.83 31.00 -5.97
N VAL A 128 -7.20 31.98 -5.31
CA VAL A 128 -7.91 33.05 -4.57
C VAL A 128 -8.84 33.85 -5.49
N TYR A 129 -8.39 34.20 -6.68
CA TYR A 129 -9.23 34.86 -7.68
C TYR A 129 -10.47 34.05 -8.04
N LEU A 130 -10.32 32.76 -8.29
CA LEU A 130 -11.45 31.87 -8.61
C LEU A 130 -12.41 31.73 -7.43
N TRP A 131 -11.91 31.56 -6.22
CA TRP A 131 -12.75 31.47 -5.02
C TRP A 131 -13.50 32.78 -4.75
N SER A 132 -12.82 33.91 -4.86
CA SER A 132 -13.43 35.23 -4.70
C SER A 132 -14.53 35.49 -5.76
N LYS A 133 -14.27 35.12 -7.02
CA LYS A 133 -15.25 35.23 -8.12
C LYS A 133 -16.52 34.40 -7.85
N HIS A 134 -16.40 33.29 -7.15
CA HIS A 134 -17.51 32.41 -6.77
C HIS A 134 -18.04 32.66 -5.35
N LYS A 135 -17.63 33.79 -4.72
CA LYS A 135 -18.09 34.20 -3.38
C LYS A 135 -17.84 33.20 -2.28
N HIS A 136 -16.78 32.39 -2.40
CA HIS A 136 -16.36 31.49 -1.33
C HIS A 136 -15.61 32.26 -0.25
N LYS A 137 -15.90 31.95 1.02
CA LYS A 137 -15.08 32.40 2.15
C LYS A 137 -13.73 31.72 2.12
N ILE A 138 -12.64 32.47 2.16
CA ILE A 138 -11.27 31.95 2.11
C ILE A 138 -10.69 32.00 3.53
N PRO A 139 -10.45 30.86 4.18
CA PRO A 139 -9.91 30.84 5.53
C PRO A 139 -8.53 31.51 5.62
N GLY A 140 -8.31 32.29 6.69
CA GLY A 140 -7.01 32.88 6.99
C GLY A 140 -6.60 34.09 6.15
N LEU A 141 -7.44 34.57 5.20
CA LEU A 141 -7.17 35.79 4.43
C LEU A 141 -8.12 36.93 4.79
N SER A 142 -7.53 38.11 4.93
CA SER A 142 -8.29 39.35 5.03
C SER A 142 -8.80 39.81 3.66
N THR A 143 -9.83 40.64 3.65
CA THR A 143 -10.39 41.25 2.41
C THR A 143 -9.33 42.00 1.61
N LYS A 144 -8.38 42.67 2.29
CA LYS A 144 -7.27 43.37 1.67
C LYS A 144 -6.35 42.42 0.89
N GLU A 145 -5.98 41.29 1.48
CA GLU A 145 -5.14 40.28 0.83
C GLU A 145 -5.86 39.59 -0.33
N ILE A 146 -7.15 39.27 -0.18
CA ILE A 146 -7.98 38.73 -1.26
C ILE A 146 -8.02 39.67 -2.44
N ASN A 147 -8.21 40.98 -2.20
CA ASN A 147 -8.24 41.98 -3.25
C ASN A 147 -6.87 42.14 -3.91
N ALA A 148 -5.79 42.18 -3.15
CA ALA A 148 -4.43 42.26 -3.68
C ALA A 148 -4.11 41.05 -4.61
N LEU A 149 -4.34 39.83 -4.14
CA LEU A 149 -4.13 38.61 -4.94
C LEU A 149 -5.03 38.55 -6.17
N SER A 150 -6.30 38.93 -6.04
CA SER A 150 -7.24 39.00 -7.17
C SER A 150 -6.85 40.03 -8.21
N SER A 151 -6.25 41.15 -7.79
CA SER A 151 -5.78 42.22 -8.70
C SER A 151 -4.60 41.77 -9.54
N VAL A 152 -3.69 40.94 -9.00
CA VAL A 152 -2.59 40.32 -9.75
C VAL A 152 -3.12 39.55 -10.97
N VAL A 153 -4.18 38.74 -10.75
CA VAL A 153 -4.80 37.97 -11.85
C VAL A 153 -5.60 38.87 -12.81
N LYS A 154 -6.29 39.88 -12.30
CA LYS A 154 -7.09 40.79 -13.14
C LYS A 154 -6.22 41.64 -14.07
N ASN A 155 -5.05 42.04 -13.60
CA ASN A 155 -4.11 42.92 -14.34
C ASN A 155 -3.26 42.13 -15.36
N ASP A 156 -3.18 40.81 -15.26
CA ASP A 156 -2.47 39.95 -16.20
C ASP A 156 -3.48 39.18 -17.06
N GLN A 157 -3.57 39.55 -18.34
CA GLN A 157 -4.55 38.98 -19.27
C GLN A 157 -4.36 37.46 -19.49
N GLU A 158 -3.11 36.99 -19.57
CA GLU A 158 -2.83 35.58 -19.76
C GLU A 158 -3.18 34.80 -18.50
N LEU A 159 -2.83 35.30 -17.31
CA LEU A 159 -3.17 34.69 -16.06
C LEU A 159 -4.68 34.61 -15.84
N LYS A 160 -5.40 35.65 -16.26
CA LYS A 160 -6.87 35.69 -16.22
C LYS A 160 -7.49 34.68 -17.19
N ALA A 161 -6.96 34.59 -18.43
CA ALA A 161 -7.40 33.61 -19.41
C ALA A 161 -7.15 32.17 -18.91
N TYR A 162 -5.98 31.93 -18.36
CA TYR A 162 -5.63 30.66 -17.70
C TYR A 162 -6.63 30.30 -16.59
N ALA A 163 -6.93 31.23 -15.67
CA ALA A 163 -7.86 31.03 -14.58
C ALA A 163 -9.29 30.71 -15.07
N ASN A 164 -9.76 31.40 -16.11
CA ASN A 164 -11.08 31.15 -16.69
C ASN A 164 -11.17 29.78 -17.36
N THR A 165 -10.12 29.36 -18.09
CA THR A 165 -10.04 28.03 -18.70
C THR A 165 -9.96 26.94 -17.63
N LEU A 166 -9.20 27.15 -16.56
CA LEU A 166 -9.12 26.25 -15.43
C LEU A 166 -10.49 25.99 -14.78
N LYS A 167 -11.30 27.03 -14.63
CA LYS A 167 -12.68 26.89 -14.15
C LYS A 167 -13.53 26.00 -15.09
N THR A 168 -13.36 26.16 -16.40
CA THR A 168 -14.07 25.33 -17.39
C THR A 168 -13.66 23.86 -17.30
N ILE A 169 -12.35 23.59 -17.12
CA ILE A 169 -11.81 22.23 -16.95
C ILE A 169 -12.41 21.55 -15.71
N SER A 170 -12.70 22.28 -14.64
CA SER A 170 -13.31 21.70 -13.44
C SER A 170 -14.69 21.09 -13.69
N LYS A 171 -15.33 21.40 -14.84
CA LYS A 171 -16.66 20.92 -15.28
C LYS A 171 -17.77 21.15 -14.24
N GLN A 172 -17.58 22.11 -13.36
CA GLN A 172 -18.51 22.48 -12.29
C GLN A 172 -19.13 23.87 -12.55
N LYS A 173 -20.32 24.12 -11.98
CA LYS A 173 -20.97 25.44 -12.03
C LYS A 173 -20.13 26.49 -11.28
N THR A 174 -19.54 26.09 -10.15
CA THR A 174 -18.68 26.93 -9.33
C THR A 174 -17.31 26.25 -9.16
N TYR A 175 -16.28 27.03 -8.84
CA TYR A 175 -15.00 26.46 -8.45
C TYR A 175 -15.12 25.84 -7.04
N VAL A 176 -14.34 24.77 -6.75
CA VAL A 176 -14.41 24.06 -5.46
C VAL A 176 -14.10 25.02 -4.29
N ALA A 177 -14.84 24.95 -3.20
CA ALA A 177 -14.59 25.79 -2.03
C ALA A 177 -13.24 25.45 -1.36
N PRO A 178 -12.49 26.47 -0.87
CA PRO A 178 -11.23 26.23 -0.16
C PRO A 178 -11.47 25.51 1.17
N GLY A 179 -10.53 24.63 1.56
CA GLY A 179 -10.48 24.06 2.91
C GLY A 179 -9.66 24.93 3.86
N GLU A 180 -9.68 24.62 5.16
CA GLU A 180 -8.90 25.32 6.20
C GLU A 180 -7.40 25.37 5.91
N SER A 181 -6.87 24.33 5.27
CA SER A 181 -5.45 24.19 4.90
C SER A 181 -5.19 24.47 3.41
N TRP A 182 -5.96 25.37 2.77
CA TRP A 182 -5.86 25.63 1.35
C TRP A 182 -4.46 26.06 0.88
N THR A 183 -3.71 26.75 1.71
CA THR A 183 -2.31 27.17 1.43
C THR A 183 -1.37 25.98 1.23
N ALA A 184 -1.74 24.83 1.74
CA ALA A 184 -0.99 23.59 1.59
C ALA A 184 -1.30 22.86 0.27
N GLY A 185 -2.35 23.24 -0.44
CA GLY A 185 -2.76 22.66 -1.73
C GLY A 185 -2.28 23.47 -2.94
N ASP A 186 -2.53 22.94 -4.12
CA ASP A 186 -2.28 23.51 -5.42
C ASP A 186 -3.53 23.42 -6.33
N ILE A 187 -3.46 23.96 -7.55
CA ILE A 187 -4.56 23.85 -8.53
C ILE A 187 -4.94 22.39 -8.79
N ARG A 188 -3.97 21.48 -8.82
CA ARG A 188 -4.24 20.05 -9.02
C ARG A 188 -5.05 19.48 -7.86
N THR A 189 -4.74 19.88 -6.63
CA THR A 189 -5.51 19.50 -5.44
C THR A 189 -6.96 20.02 -5.54
N ASP A 190 -7.16 21.24 -6.02
CA ASP A 190 -8.50 21.81 -6.21
C ASP A 190 -9.30 21.03 -7.27
N LEU A 191 -8.66 20.64 -8.37
CA LEU A 191 -9.29 19.79 -9.41
C LEU A 191 -9.61 18.38 -8.90
N ASP A 192 -8.72 17.77 -8.12
CA ASP A 192 -8.95 16.49 -7.47
C ASP A 192 -10.11 16.58 -6.46
N ASP A 193 -10.23 17.69 -5.72
CA ASP A 193 -11.33 17.95 -4.80
C ASP A 193 -12.65 18.18 -5.54
N ALA A 194 -12.63 18.86 -6.69
CA ALA A 194 -13.82 19.04 -7.53
C ALA A 194 -14.36 17.69 -8.02
N THR A 195 -13.49 16.77 -8.43
CA THR A 195 -13.90 15.41 -8.84
C THR A 195 -14.34 14.55 -7.65
N SER A 196 -13.66 14.64 -6.51
CA SER A 196 -13.99 13.80 -5.35
C SER A 196 -15.21 14.26 -4.58
N LYS A 197 -15.56 15.54 -4.57
CA LYS A 197 -16.75 16.05 -3.84
C LYS A 197 -18.00 16.08 -4.74
N ILE A 198 -17.95 16.77 -5.86
CA ILE A 198 -19.12 17.05 -6.70
C ILE A 198 -19.29 15.97 -7.77
N GLY A 199 -18.21 15.55 -8.40
CA GLY A 199 -18.21 14.53 -9.42
C GLY A 199 -18.60 13.17 -8.85
N ARG A 200 -18.09 12.82 -7.66
CA ARG A 200 -18.48 11.60 -6.96
C ARG A 200 -19.98 11.55 -6.69
N ALA A 201 -20.58 12.62 -6.18
CA ALA A 201 -22.02 12.66 -5.92
C ALA A 201 -22.85 12.36 -7.17
N LYS A 202 -22.41 12.83 -8.36
CA LYS A 202 -23.08 12.56 -9.62
C LYS A 202 -22.95 11.11 -10.07
N VAL A 203 -21.72 10.58 -10.12
CA VAL A 203 -21.48 9.22 -10.64
C VAL A 203 -21.92 8.13 -9.67
N PHE A 204 -21.98 8.41 -8.37
CA PHE A 204 -22.46 7.49 -7.33
C PHE A 204 -23.96 7.61 -7.04
N ALA A 205 -24.70 8.45 -7.76
CA ALA A 205 -26.11 8.71 -7.47
C ALA A 205 -26.99 7.45 -7.45
N GLU A 206 -26.80 6.54 -8.41
CA GLU A 206 -27.54 5.26 -8.45
C GLU A 206 -27.19 4.38 -7.24
N PHE A 207 -25.92 4.19 -6.99
CA PHE A 207 -25.44 3.43 -5.83
C PHE A 207 -25.96 4.01 -4.53
N GLN A 208 -25.85 5.33 -4.33
CA GLN A 208 -26.29 5.99 -3.12
C GLN A 208 -27.82 5.85 -2.91
N LYS A 209 -28.61 6.02 -4.00
CA LYS A 209 -30.07 5.82 -3.94
C LYS A 209 -30.41 4.40 -3.48
N ASN A 210 -29.70 3.40 -3.97
CA ASN A 210 -29.91 2.01 -3.58
C ASN A 210 -29.50 1.77 -2.12
N VAL A 211 -28.37 2.35 -1.70
CA VAL A 211 -27.89 2.32 -0.31
C VAL A 211 -28.93 2.93 0.64
N ASP A 212 -29.47 4.10 0.32
CA ASP A 212 -30.46 4.80 1.17
C ASP A 212 -31.75 3.99 1.34
N VAL A 213 -32.12 3.19 0.34
CA VAL A 213 -33.27 2.28 0.40
C VAL A 213 -32.97 1.01 1.18
N ILE A 214 -31.84 0.35 0.89
CA ILE A 214 -31.47 -0.93 1.50
C ILE A 214 -31.04 -0.74 2.95
N PHE A 215 -30.22 0.27 3.25
CA PHE A 215 -29.68 0.57 4.56
C PHE A 215 -30.37 1.80 5.19
N SER A 216 -31.70 1.88 5.06
CA SER A 216 -32.51 2.87 5.79
C SER A 216 -32.32 2.72 7.30
N GLU A 217 -32.62 3.76 8.09
CA GLU A 217 -32.48 3.69 9.57
C GLU A 217 -33.31 2.54 10.17
N GLU A 218 -34.48 2.23 9.61
CA GLU A 218 -35.28 1.08 10.04
C GLU A 218 -34.53 -0.24 9.81
N ASN A 219 -33.95 -0.43 8.64
CA ASN A 219 -33.17 -1.62 8.31
C ASN A 219 -31.84 -1.68 9.10
N LEU A 220 -31.19 -0.54 9.35
CA LEU A 220 -30.00 -0.46 10.20
C LEU A 220 -30.29 -0.86 11.65
N ASN A 221 -31.49 -0.59 12.16
CA ASN A 221 -31.91 -1.07 13.49
C ASN A 221 -32.10 -2.60 13.51
N LYS A 222 -32.69 -3.17 12.45
CA LYS A 222 -32.77 -4.64 12.31
C LYS A 222 -31.39 -5.28 12.22
N ILE A 223 -30.47 -4.67 11.47
CA ILE A 223 -29.08 -5.11 11.35
C ILE A 223 -28.37 -5.06 12.70
N GLU A 224 -28.53 -3.99 13.47
CA GLU A 224 -27.96 -3.88 14.81
C GLU A 224 -28.49 -4.95 15.76
N ALA A 225 -29.81 -5.17 15.77
CA ALA A 225 -30.45 -6.21 16.58
C ALA A 225 -29.93 -7.62 16.21
N ALA A 226 -29.67 -7.89 14.91
CA ALA A 226 -29.23 -9.19 14.44
C ALA A 226 -27.73 -9.43 14.61
N PHE A 227 -26.89 -8.45 14.27
CA PHE A 227 -25.44 -8.60 14.14
C PHE A 227 -24.64 -7.81 15.16
N GLY A 228 -25.27 -6.94 15.93
CA GLY A 228 -24.64 -6.10 16.95
C GLY A 228 -24.16 -4.75 16.46
N LYS A 229 -23.85 -3.87 17.44
CA LYS A 229 -23.43 -2.48 17.20
C LYS A 229 -22.15 -2.38 16.34
N SER A 230 -21.15 -3.23 16.61
CA SER A 230 -19.87 -3.21 15.87
C SER A 230 -20.07 -3.44 14.38
N PHE A 231 -21.01 -4.30 14.01
CA PHE A 231 -21.34 -4.57 12.60
C PHE A 231 -22.01 -3.35 11.95
N LYS A 232 -23.01 -2.76 12.62
CA LYS A 232 -23.68 -1.55 12.13
C LYS A 232 -22.68 -0.40 11.91
N GLU A 233 -21.79 -0.16 12.87
CA GLU A 233 -20.78 0.90 12.76
C GLU A 233 -19.77 0.61 11.64
N ALA A 234 -19.29 -0.62 11.48
CA ALA A 234 -18.41 -0.99 10.37
C ALA A 234 -19.07 -0.77 9.01
N LEU A 235 -20.35 -1.11 8.88
CA LEU A 235 -21.14 -0.87 7.67
C LEU A 235 -21.31 0.63 7.41
N LYS A 236 -21.71 1.41 8.42
CA LYS A 236 -21.88 2.88 8.31
C LYS A 236 -20.58 3.57 7.94
N ASP A 237 -19.44 3.17 8.52
CA ASP A 237 -18.14 3.73 8.19
C ASP A 237 -17.73 3.41 6.74
N ASN A 238 -17.97 2.19 6.27
CA ASN A 238 -17.67 1.81 4.89
C ASN A 238 -18.53 2.60 3.89
N LEU A 239 -19.83 2.70 4.14
CA LEU A 239 -20.78 3.48 3.32
C LEU A 239 -20.39 4.97 3.29
N TYR A 240 -20.01 5.54 4.45
CA TYR A 240 -19.57 6.94 4.53
C TYR A 240 -18.31 7.17 3.68
N ARG A 241 -17.30 6.31 3.82
CA ARG A 241 -16.06 6.42 3.03
C ARG A 241 -16.31 6.25 1.54
N THR A 242 -17.17 5.32 1.16
CA THR A 242 -17.56 5.11 -0.24
C THR A 242 -18.27 6.32 -0.81
N LYS A 243 -19.17 6.95 -0.04
CA LYS A 243 -19.89 8.16 -0.43
C LYS A 243 -18.98 9.38 -0.57
N THR A 244 -18.08 9.58 0.39
CA THR A 244 -17.30 10.82 0.51
C THR A 244 -15.88 10.73 -0.06
N GLY A 245 -15.34 9.51 -0.21
CA GLY A 245 -13.92 9.28 -0.52
C GLY A 245 -12.98 9.57 0.64
N ARG A 246 -13.49 9.84 1.84
CA ARG A 246 -12.71 10.25 3.03
C ARG A 246 -13.10 9.42 4.23
N ASN A 247 -12.17 9.28 5.19
CA ASN A 247 -12.49 8.65 6.46
C ASN A 247 -13.51 9.46 7.26
N ARG A 248 -14.37 8.76 8.01
CA ARG A 248 -15.31 9.39 8.92
C ARG A 248 -14.51 10.16 9.99
N PRO A 249 -14.85 11.43 10.28
CA PRO A 249 -14.19 12.19 11.34
C PRO A 249 -14.41 11.46 12.68
N THR A 250 -13.35 10.94 13.25
CA THR A 250 -13.31 10.44 14.61
C THR A 250 -12.58 11.51 15.41
N GLY A 251 -13.20 12.15 16.38
CA GLY A 251 -12.68 13.28 17.16
C GLY A 251 -11.27 13.11 17.71
N GLN A 252 -10.28 13.08 16.83
CA GLN A 252 -8.90 12.72 17.12
C GLN A 252 -8.08 13.94 17.52
N ASN A 253 -7.25 13.76 18.53
CA ASN A 253 -6.33 14.74 19.05
C ASN A 253 -5.27 15.09 17.99
N ALA A 254 -4.98 16.39 17.78
CA ALA A 254 -4.00 16.86 16.80
C ALA A 254 -2.60 16.25 16.98
N LEU A 255 -2.24 15.91 18.23
CA LEU A 255 -0.96 15.25 18.57
C LEU A 255 -0.90 13.82 18.00
N VAL A 256 -1.99 13.04 18.12
CA VAL A 256 -2.07 11.68 17.58
C VAL A 256 -1.96 11.71 16.05
N ASN A 257 -2.59 12.67 15.40
CA ASN A 257 -2.49 12.84 13.95
C ASN A 257 -1.07 13.21 13.50
N ARG A 258 -0.39 14.13 14.23
CA ARG A 258 1.01 14.48 13.94
C ARG A 258 1.96 13.29 14.10
N PHE A 259 1.78 12.52 15.17
CA PHE A 259 2.57 11.32 15.42
C PHE A 259 2.32 10.25 14.34
N THR A 260 1.06 10.00 13.99
CA THR A 260 0.68 9.05 12.93
C THR A 260 1.26 9.48 11.58
N ASN A 261 1.20 10.76 11.24
CA ASN A 261 1.78 11.28 10.00
C ASN A 261 3.31 11.17 9.97
N TYR A 262 3.97 11.37 11.11
CA TYR A 262 5.42 11.16 11.22
C TYR A 262 5.81 9.69 11.01
N ILE A 263 5.07 8.77 11.61
CA ILE A 263 5.29 7.32 11.46
C ILE A 263 5.02 6.91 10.01
N ASN A 264 3.94 7.38 9.40
CA ASN A 264 3.60 7.08 8.00
C ASN A 264 4.65 7.64 7.01
N GLY A 265 5.33 8.74 7.34
CA GLY A 265 6.44 9.25 6.54
C GLY A 265 7.58 8.24 6.33
N SER A 266 7.74 7.26 7.25
CA SER A 266 8.72 6.19 7.10
C SER A 266 8.42 5.24 5.94
N VAL A 267 7.14 5.10 5.57
CA VAL A 267 6.70 4.26 4.45
C VAL A 267 7.29 4.75 3.13
N GLY A 268 7.24 6.07 2.91
CA GLY A 268 7.85 6.69 1.73
C GLY A 268 9.35 6.39 1.62
N ALA A 269 10.08 6.54 2.71
CA ALA A 269 11.51 6.27 2.75
C ALA A 269 11.84 4.79 2.46
N VAL A 270 11.02 3.86 2.95
CA VAL A 270 11.20 2.41 2.71
C VAL A 270 10.97 2.02 1.26
N MET A 271 10.03 2.66 0.57
CA MET A 271 9.66 2.32 -0.81
C MET A 271 10.47 3.07 -1.88
N PHE A 272 11.36 3.98 -1.47
CA PHE A 272 12.12 4.82 -2.40
C PHE A 272 13.01 4.01 -3.37
N ILE A 273 12.77 4.17 -4.67
CA ILE A 273 13.46 3.51 -5.80
C ILE A 273 13.61 1.99 -5.58
N ASN A 274 12.55 1.31 -5.18
CA ASN A 274 12.59 -0.12 -4.92
C ASN A 274 12.33 -0.93 -6.21
N MET A 275 13.36 -1.02 -7.09
CA MET A 275 13.30 -1.79 -8.33
C MET A 275 13.05 -3.28 -8.09
N ARG A 276 13.58 -3.83 -6.99
CA ARG A 276 13.33 -5.22 -6.59
C ARG A 276 11.84 -5.48 -6.36
N SER A 277 11.16 -4.57 -5.66
CA SER A 277 9.71 -4.67 -5.46
C SER A 277 8.95 -4.63 -6.78
N ALA A 278 9.37 -3.79 -7.74
CA ALA A 278 8.77 -3.71 -9.07
C ALA A 278 8.87 -5.04 -9.84
N ILE A 279 10.01 -5.72 -9.76
CA ILE A 279 10.19 -7.03 -10.39
C ILE A 279 9.35 -8.10 -9.72
N LEU A 280 9.32 -8.13 -8.39
CA LEU A 280 8.52 -9.09 -7.64
C LEU A 280 7.02 -8.90 -7.84
N GLN A 281 6.56 -7.69 -8.12
CA GLN A 281 5.16 -7.42 -8.44
C GLN A 281 4.69 -8.08 -9.73
N GLN A 282 5.59 -8.41 -10.69
CA GLN A 282 5.22 -9.15 -11.89
C GLN A 282 4.56 -10.49 -11.56
N MET A 283 4.83 -11.06 -10.39
CA MET A 283 4.19 -12.30 -9.95
C MET A 283 2.71 -12.15 -9.66
N SER A 284 2.23 -10.93 -9.42
CA SER A 284 0.81 -10.67 -9.21
C SER A 284 -0.07 -10.96 -10.45
N ILE A 285 0.53 -11.23 -11.60
CA ILE A 285 -0.13 -11.77 -12.80
C ILE A 285 -0.98 -12.99 -12.45
N VAL A 286 -0.49 -13.83 -11.56
CA VAL A 286 -1.17 -15.07 -11.12
C VAL A 286 -2.52 -14.78 -10.44
N ASN A 287 -2.70 -13.59 -9.89
CA ASN A 287 -3.97 -13.19 -9.25
C ASN A 287 -5.18 -13.23 -10.20
N PHE A 288 -4.96 -13.14 -11.50
CA PHE A 288 -6.00 -13.21 -12.52
C PHE A 288 -6.35 -14.63 -12.95
N LEU A 289 -5.57 -15.64 -12.56
CA LEU A 289 -5.70 -17.02 -13.05
C LEU A 289 -6.73 -17.89 -12.27
N ASN A 290 -7.23 -17.39 -11.14
CA ASN A 290 -8.12 -18.17 -10.25
C ASN A 290 -9.60 -17.86 -10.45
N PHE A 291 -10.03 -17.68 -11.70
CA PHE A 291 -11.43 -17.45 -12.05
C PHE A 291 -11.92 -18.57 -12.97
N GLY A 292 -13.20 -18.94 -12.87
CA GLY A 292 -13.75 -20.11 -13.57
C GLY A 292 -13.58 -20.06 -15.09
N ASP A 293 -13.66 -18.89 -15.69
CA ASP A 293 -13.44 -18.65 -17.12
C ASP A 293 -12.01 -18.20 -17.49
N ASN A 294 -11.15 -17.98 -16.50
CA ASN A 294 -9.74 -17.62 -16.69
C ASN A 294 -8.82 -18.48 -15.80
N ASN A 295 -8.86 -19.80 -15.97
CA ASN A 295 -7.89 -20.71 -15.38
C ASN A 295 -6.56 -20.72 -16.17
N VAL A 296 -5.56 -21.44 -15.69
CA VAL A 296 -4.23 -21.50 -16.31
C VAL A 296 -4.29 -21.88 -17.80
N PHE A 297 -5.12 -22.86 -18.17
CA PHE A 297 -5.23 -23.32 -19.55
C PHE A 297 -5.90 -22.30 -20.47
N THR A 298 -7.00 -21.69 -20.03
CA THR A 298 -7.70 -20.66 -20.81
C THR A 298 -6.88 -19.38 -20.90
N ALA A 299 -6.11 -19.02 -19.89
CA ALA A 299 -5.21 -17.90 -19.92
C ALA A 299 -4.03 -18.15 -20.87
N ALA A 300 -3.45 -19.35 -20.86
CA ALA A 300 -2.39 -19.73 -21.80
C ALA A 300 -2.89 -19.70 -23.25
N ALA A 301 -4.11 -20.18 -23.52
CA ALA A 301 -4.72 -20.10 -24.84
C ALA A 301 -4.90 -18.65 -25.33
N ARG A 302 -5.26 -17.73 -24.43
CA ARG A 302 -5.34 -16.29 -24.78
C ARG A 302 -3.98 -15.68 -25.02
N PHE A 303 -2.98 -16.06 -24.23
CA PHE A 303 -1.60 -15.62 -24.45
C PHE A 303 -1.06 -16.14 -25.80
N ALA A 304 -1.41 -17.33 -26.25
CA ALA A 304 -1.04 -17.88 -27.55
C ALA A 304 -1.66 -17.10 -28.73
N ASP A 305 -2.78 -16.43 -28.54
CA ASP A 305 -3.41 -15.51 -29.52
C ASP A 305 -2.71 -14.15 -29.51
N GLN A 306 -1.46 -14.14 -29.96
CA GLN A 306 -0.51 -13.03 -29.80
C GLN A 306 -1.01 -11.66 -30.32
N PRO A 307 -1.58 -11.50 -31.52
CA PRO A 307 -2.05 -10.19 -31.97
C PRO A 307 -3.15 -9.63 -31.07
N GLN A 308 -4.15 -10.45 -30.73
CA GLN A 308 -5.26 -10.04 -29.88
C GLN A 308 -4.82 -9.79 -28.43
N TYR A 309 -3.96 -10.64 -27.89
CA TYR A 309 -3.44 -10.49 -26.55
C TYR A 309 -2.73 -9.14 -26.35
N TRP A 310 -1.86 -8.76 -27.29
CA TRP A 310 -1.14 -7.49 -27.19
C TRP A 310 -2.02 -6.27 -27.42
N SER A 311 -3.08 -6.41 -28.24
CA SER A 311 -4.11 -5.38 -28.39
C SER A 311 -4.84 -5.14 -27.07
N ASP A 312 -5.27 -6.23 -26.41
CA ASP A 312 -5.94 -6.16 -25.11
C ASP A 312 -5.00 -5.63 -24.02
N TRP A 313 -3.75 -6.07 -24.03
CA TRP A 313 -2.71 -5.57 -23.13
C TRP A 313 -2.52 -4.07 -23.27
N ALA A 314 -2.36 -3.58 -24.48
CA ALA A 314 -2.17 -2.16 -24.76
C ALA A 314 -3.41 -1.33 -24.35
N MET A 315 -4.62 -1.85 -24.62
CA MET A 315 -5.87 -1.23 -24.22
C MET A 315 -5.96 -1.12 -22.70
N ILE A 316 -5.68 -2.18 -21.94
CA ILE A 316 -5.69 -2.19 -20.48
C ILE A 316 -4.61 -1.27 -19.93
N PHE A 317 -3.37 -1.39 -20.38
CA PHE A 317 -2.25 -0.57 -19.92
C PHE A 317 -2.49 0.93 -20.11
N ASN A 318 -3.18 1.30 -21.18
CA ASN A 318 -3.56 2.68 -21.48
C ASN A 318 -4.93 3.10 -20.95
N SER A 319 -5.64 2.21 -20.22
CA SER A 319 -6.93 2.52 -19.66
C SER A 319 -6.86 3.60 -18.56
N ASP A 320 -7.96 4.32 -18.39
CA ASP A 320 -8.05 5.38 -17.37
C ASP A 320 -7.85 4.84 -15.96
N MET A 321 -8.29 3.62 -15.67
CA MET A 321 -8.06 2.95 -14.38
C MET A 321 -6.57 2.73 -14.10
N VAL A 322 -5.82 2.16 -15.06
CA VAL A 322 -4.40 1.87 -14.88
C VAL A 322 -3.57 3.16 -14.89
N LYS A 323 -3.98 4.18 -15.67
CA LYS A 323 -3.39 5.52 -15.61
C LYS A 323 -3.59 6.21 -14.25
N GLU A 324 -4.77 6.05 -13.64
CA GLU A 324 -5.04 6.59 -12.30
C GLU A 324 -4.14 5.92 -11.25
N ARG A 325 -3.90 4.62 -11.34
CA ARG A 325 -2.96 3.92 -10.46
C ARG A 325 -1.51 4.39 -10.64
N ARG A 326 -1.10 4.80 -11.85
CA ARG A 326 0.24 5.39 -12.12
C ARG A 326 0.38 6.82 -11.63
N GLY A 327 -0.71 7.53 -11.44
CA GLY A 327 -0.73 8.99 -11.21
C GLY A 327 -0.39 9.45 -9.81
N GLY A 328 -0.04 8.57 -8.87
CA GLY A 328 0.31 8.98 -7.51
C GLY A 328 0.50 7.86 -6.51
N ILE A 329 0.91 8.22 -5.29
CA ILE A 329 1.10 7.33 -4.13
C ILE A 329 -0.25 6.85 -3.56
N LYS A 330 -1.27 6.63 -4.40
CA LYS A 330 -2.66 6.36 -3.98
C LYS A 330 -2.99 4.87 -3.87
N THR A 331 -2.01 3.99 -3.92
CA THR A 331 -2.24 2.53 -3.93
C THR A 331 -2.50 1.94 -2.54
N ASP A 332 -2.22 2.70 -1.48
CA ASP A 332 -2.52 2.34 -0.09
C ASP A 332 -3.20 3.52 0.62
N VAL A 333 -4.12 3.23 1.56
CA VAL A 333 -4.78 4.26 2.40
C VAL A 333 -3.73 5.12 3.10
N ASN A 334 -2.67 4.50 3.60
CA ASN A 334 -1.56 5.20 4.22
C ASN A 334 -0.75 6.03 3.22
N GLY A 335 -0.58 5.54 1.99
CA GLY A 335 0.10 6.25 0.91
C GLY A 335 -0.66 7.49 0.43
N ALA A 336 -1.99 7.41 0.35
CA ALA A 336 -2.83 8.55 -0.03
C ALA A 336 -2.77 9.69 0.99
N GLU A 337 -2.76 9.37 2.29
CA GLU A 337 -2.61 10.34 3.37
C GLU A 337 -1.20 10.92 3.44
N LEU A 338 -0.17 10.09 3.19
CA LEU A 338 1.20 10.54 3.08
C LEU A 338 1.35 11.55 1.92
N ALA A 339 0.81 11.22 0.74
CA ALA A 339 0.80 12.13 -0.40
C ALA A 339 0.09 13.45 -0.08
N ALA A 340 -1.03 13.41 0.63
CA ALA A 340 -1.75 14.61 1.07
C ALA A 340 -0.96 15.44 2.08
N SER A 341 -0.27 14.81 3.04
CA SER A 341 0.55 15.50 4.03
C SER A 341 1.83 16.10 3.44
N LEU A 342 2.38 15.48 2.40
CA LEU A 342 3.59 15.95 1.71
C LEU A 342 3.30 17.05 0.69
N LYS A 343 2.12 17.05 0.06
CA LYS A 343 1.69 18.11 -0.88
C LYS A 343 1.52 19.48 -0.20
N GLY A 344 1.35 19.50 1.12
CA GLY A 344 1.17 20.71 1.91
C GLY A 344 2.40 21.58 2.12
N ALA A 345 3.57 21.22 1.61
CA ALA A 345 4.82 21.90 1.93
C ALA A 345 5.48 22.50 0.68
N LYS A 346 4.94 23.60 0.17
CA LYS A 346 5.58 24.35 -0.93
C LYS A 346 6.90 24.98 -0.46
N ASN A 347 7.96 24.85 -1.27
CA ASN A 347 9.29 25.50 -1.11
C ASN A 347 10.03 25.25 0.20
N THR A 348 9.78 24.16 0.89
CA THR A 348 10.51 23.73 2.08
C THR A 348 11.35 22.48 1.77
N PRO A 349 12.35 22.13 2.61
CA PRO A 349 13.02 20.83 2.51
C PRO A 349 12.04 19.64 2.41
N ARG A 350 10.85 19.78 3.01
CA ARG A 350 9.77 18.78 2.91
C ARG A 350 9.21 18.65 1.49
N ALA A 351 9.12 19.73 0.72
CA ALA A 351 8.65 19.68 -0.69
C ALA A 351 9.64 18.95 -1.59
N ILE A 352 10.94 19.14 -1.37
CA ILE A 352 12.00 18.41 -2.08
C ILE A 352 11.91 16.92 -1.75
N VAL A 353 11.74 16.58 -0.46
CA VAL A 353 11.55 15.19 -0.02
C VAL A 353 10.29 14.58 -0.62
N ALA A 354 9.18 15.32 -0.66
CA ALA A 354 7.93 14.87 -1.30
C ALA A 354 8.14 14.55 -2.77
N LYS A 355 8.83 15.42 -3.51
CA LYS A 355 9.17 15.22 -4.92
C LYS A 355 10.09 14.02 -5.14
N LEU A 356 11.10 13.87 -4.32
CA LEU A 356 12.01 12.71 -4.36
C LEU A 356 11.26 11.42 -4.07
N LEU A 357 10.35 11.40 -3.09
CA LEU A 357 9.54 10.24 -2.77
C LEU A 357 8.58 9.90 -3.92
N GLU A 358 7.93 10.89 -4.54
CA GLU A 358 7.07 10.70 -5.71
C GLU A 358 7.84 10.00 -6.85
N LEU A 359 9.04 10.48 -7.18
CA LEU A 359 9.90 9.87 -8.19
C LEU A 359 10.38 8.48 -7.79
N GLY A 360 10.64 8.26 -6.51
CA GLY A 360 11.10 6.98 -5.98
C GLY A 360 10.06 5.86 -6.04
N PHE A 361 8.76 6.17 -6.09
CA PHE A 361 7.68 5.19 -6.26
C PHE A 361 7.44 4.78 -7.70
N LEU A 362 7.92 5.53 -8.67
CA LEU A 362 7.65 5.31 -10.09
C LEU A 362 8.00 3.89 -10.57
N PRO A 363 9.15 3.29 -10.23
CA PRO A 363 9.47 1.93 -10.66
C PRO A 363 8.46 0.89 -10.15
N THR A 364 8.04 0.99 -8.90
CA THR A 364 7.06 0.10 -8.28
C THR A 364 5.69 0.22 -8.95
N GLN A 365 5.25 1.44 -9.24
CA GLN A 365 3.99 1.71 -9.94
C GLN A 365 3.99 1.18 -11.37
N ILE A 366 5.10 1.33 -12.10
CA ILE A 366 5.23 0.78 -13.46
C ILE A 366 5.19 -0.74 -13.40
N GLY A 367 5.91 -1.37 -12.46
CA GLY A 367 5.89 -2.81 -12.26
C GLY A 367 4.49 -3.35 -12.00
N ASP A 368 3.75 -2.75 -11.09
CA ASP A 368 2.36 -3.11 -10.77
C ASP A 368 1.44 -3.02 -12.01
N ASN A 369 1.56 -1.94 -12.77
CA ASN A 369 0.73 -1.71 -13.96
C ASN A 369 1.03 -2.69 -15.10
N ILE A 370 2.29 -3.05 -15.31
CA ILE A 370 2.69 -4.09 -16.27
C ILE A 370 2.09 -5.43 -15.86
N ALA A 371 2.18 -5.79 -14.58
CA ALA A 371 1.62 -7.03 -14.05
C ALA A 371 0.09 -7.09 -14.22
N ILE A 372 -0.60 -6.00 -13.91
CA ILE A 372 -2.05 -5.85 -14.09
C ILE A 372 -2.42 -6.00 -15.57
N ALA A 373 -1.71 -5.36 -16.49
CA ALA A 373 -2.00 -5.47 -17.92
C ALA A 373 -1.73 -6.88 -18.45
N THR A 374 -0.64 -7.52 -18.00
CA THR A 374 -0.23 -8.85 -18.45
C THR A 374 -1.21 -9.94 -17.99
N GLY A 375 -1.58 -9.98 -16.71
CA GLY A 375 -2.57 -10.92 -16.20
C GLY A 375 -3.99 -10.57 -16.64
N GLY A 376 -4.28 -9.27 -16.67
CA GLY A 376 -5.60 -8.74 -16.99
C GLY A 376 -6.02 -8.94 -18.45
N ALA A 377 -5.09 -8.97 -19.41
CA ALA A 377 -5.41 -9.15 -20.83
C ALA A 377 -6.10 -10.49 -21.08
N SER A 378 -5.58 -11.59 -20.56
CA SER A 378 -6.18 -12.91 -20.67
C SER A 378 -7.55 -12.98 -19.96
N PHE A 379 -7.64 -12.44 -18.75
CA PHE A 379 -8.88 -12.37 -17.99
C PHE A 379 -9.96 -11.58 -18.74
N TYR A 380 -9.64 -10.38 -19.19
CA TYR A 380 -10.54 -9.52 -19.92
C TYR A 380 -11.10 -10.23 -21.17
N ARG A 381 -10.23 -10.82 -22.00
CA ARG A 381 -10.65 -11.50 -23.22
C ARG A 381 -11.53 -12.71 -22.95
N ASN A 382 -11.22 -13.51 -21.95
CA ASN A 382 -12.07 -14.63 -21.55
C ASN A 382 -13.43 -14.17 -21.05
N ARG A 383 -13.51 -13.06 -20.30
CA ARG A 383 -14.78 -12.45 -19.89
C ARG A 383 -15.60 -11.93 -21.08
N VAL A 384 -14.95 -11.27 -22.06
CA VAL A 384 -15.63 -10.85 -23.30
C VAL A 384 -16.26 -12.06 -24.00
N ASN A 385 -15.48 -13.13 -24.18
CA ASN A 385 -15.97 -14.35 -24.83
C ASN A 385 -17.13 -14.99 -24.05
N THR A 386 -17.08 -14.99 -22.73
CA THR A 386 -18.17 -15.49 -21.88
C THR A 386 -19.44 -14.67 -22.10
N TYR A 387 -19.35 -13.35 -22.18
CA TYR A 387 -20.51 -12.48 -22.40
C TYR A 387 -21.06 -12.55 -23.82
N LEU A 388 -20.22 -12.74 -24.84
CA LEU A 388 -20.65 -12.99 -26.20
C LEU A 388 -21.44 -14.30 -26.29
N LYS A 389 -20.98 -15.39 -25.65
CA LYS A 389 -21.71 -16.65 -25.53
C LYS A 389 -23.05 -16.49 -24.80
N GLN A 390 -23.19 -15.52 -23.92
CA GLN A 390 -24.47 -15.19 -23.27
C GLN A 390 -25.39 -14.29 -24.11
N GLY A 391 -25.03 -14.00 -25.36
CA GLY A 391 -25.83 -13.22 -26.29
C GLY A 391 -25.71 -11.71 -26.19
N LEU A 392 -24.70 -11.18 -25.48
CA LEU A 392 -24.45 -9.74 -25.45
C LEU A 392 -23.79 -9.28 -26.77
N SER A 393 -24.09 -8.04 -27.18
CA SER A 393 -23.37 -7.41 -28.28
C SER A 393 -21.89 -7.18 -27.91
N GLN A 394 -21.01 -7.12 -28.90
CA GLN A 394 -19.57 -6.92 -28.73
C GLN A 394 -19.27 -5.76 -27.77
N LYS A 395 -19.84 -4.59 -28.03
CA LYS A 395 -19.63 -3.38 -27.20
C LYS A 395 -20.14 -3.55 -25.76
N ALA A 396 -21.26 -4.24 -25.57
CA ALA A 396 -21.81 -4.52 -24.23
C ALA A 396 -20.95 -5.53 -23.48
N ALA A 397 -20.48 -6.58 -24.16
CA ALA A 397 -19.58 -7.58 -23.63
C ALA A 397 -18.24 -6.97 -23.18
N GLU A 398 -17.62 -6.15 -24.02
CA GLU A 398 -16.38 -5.45 -23.71
C GLU A 398 -16.51 -4.52 -22.49
N LYS A 399 -17.59 -3.71 -22.47
CA LYS A 399 -17.84 -2.79 -21.34
C LYS A 399 -18.04 -3.55 -20.02
N LYS A 400 -18.75 -4.67 -20.06
CA LYS A 400 -19.02 -5.49 -18.89
C LYS A 400 -17.76 -6.25 -18.45
N ALA A 401 -17.01 -6.82 -19.37
CA ALA A 401 -15.74 -7.49 -19.11
C ALA A 401 -14.70 -6.54 -18.49
N PHE A 402 -14.64 -5.30 -18.97
CA PHE A 402 -13.74 -4.30 -18.38
C PHE A 402 -14.16 -3.92 -16.96
N THR A 403 -15.46 -3.85 -16.66
CA THR A 403 -15.96 -3.61 -15.31
C THR A 403 -15.59 -4.75 -14.36
N ASP A 404 -15.70 -6.01 -14.81
CA ASP A 404 -15.28 -7.18 -14.05
C ASP A 404 -13.75 -7.19 -13.83
N PHE A 405 -12.98 -6.88 -14.88
CA PHE A 405 -11.52 -6.73 -14.78
C PHE A 405 -11.13 -5.70 -13.73
N GLN A 406 -11.78 -4.53 -13.74
CA GLN A 406 -11.53 -3.49 -12.73
C GLN A 406 -11.86 -3.97 -11.31
N ALA A 407 -12.98 -4.64 -11.12
CA ALA A 407 -13.40 -5.18 -9.83
C ALA A 407 -12.41 -6.23 -9.30
N VAL A 408 -11.95 -7.13 -10.17
CA VAL A 408 -10.95 -8.16 -9.83
C VAL A 408 -9.62 -7.52 -9.48
N THR A 409 -9.15 -6.57 -10.29
CA THR A 409 -7.90 -5.84 -10.02
C THR A 409 -7.94 -5.18 -8.63
N GLU A 410 -9.02 -4.47 -8.31
CA GLU A 410 -9.15 -3.81 -7.01
C GLU A 410 -9.25 -4.80 -5.83
N SER A 411 -9.80 -5.98 -6.04
CA SER A 411 -9.94 -6.99 -4.98
C SER A 411 -8.67 -7.84 -4.76
N THR A 412 -7.83 -8.00 -5.78
CA THR A 412 -6.66 -8.90 -5.75
C THR A 412 -5.33 -8.16 -5.72
N GLN A 413 -5.30 -6.91 -6.16
CA GLN A 413 -4.14 -6.04 -6.09
C GLN A 413 -4.27 -5.07 -4.91
N GLN A 414 -3.18 -4.41 -4.56
CA GLN A 414 -3.21 -3.38 -3.54
C GLN A 414 -4.14 -2.25 -3.95
N SER A 415 -5.25 -2.07 -3.21
CA SER A 415 -6.26 -1.06 -3.50
C SER A 415 -6.46 -0.11 -2.33
N ALA A 416 -6.57 1.18 -2.65
CA ALA A 416 -6.92 2.24 -1.72
C ALA A 416 -8.41 2.64 -1.82
N ARG A 417 -9.22 1.92 -2.62
CA ARG A 417 -10.65 2.20 -2.73
C ARG A 417 -11.33 2.10 -1.36
N PRO A 418 -12.16 3.09 -0.99
CA PRO A 418 -12.82 3.12 0.32
C PRO A 418 -13.65 1.89 0.67
N ASP A 419 -14.25 1.23 -0.32
CA ASP A 419 -15.03 0.00 -0.17
C ASP A 419 -14.17 -1.25 0.06
N MET A 420 -12.88 -1.21 -0.32
CA MET A 420 -11.92 -2.30 -0.13
C MET A 420 -11.13 -2.18 1.18
N VAL A 421 -11.25 -1.07 1.88
CA VAL A 421 -10.56 -0.79 3.15
C VAL A 421 -11.52 -1.02 4.31
N SER A 422 -11.07 -1.77 5.32
CA SER A 422 -11.87 -2.02 6.52
C SER A 422 -11.87 -0.83 7.48
N GLN A 423 -12.82 -0.84 8.43
CA GLN A 423 -12.88 0.15 9.51
C GLN A 423 -11.59 0.15 10.35
N GLN A 424 -11.04 -1.03 10.67
CA GLN A 424 -9.77 -1.13 11.41
C GLN A 424 -8.61 -0.52 10.65
N GLN A 425 -8.47 -0.82 9.35
CA GLN A 425 -7.42 -0.24 8.51
C GLN A 425 -7.52 1.28 8.41
N ALA A 426 -8.74 1.82 8.41
CA ALA A 426 -8.98 3.27 8.38
C ALA A 426 -8.77 3.97 9.73
N SER A 427 -8.72 3.23 10.83
CA SER A 427 -8.51 3.78 12.18
C SER A 427 -7.05 4.23 12.39
N SER A 428 -6.83 5.13 13.37
CA SER A 428 -5.47 5.62 13.69
C SER A 428 -4.52 4.51 14.14
N LEU A 429 -5.01 3.62 15.02
CA LEU A 429 -4.24 2.48 15.47
C LEU A 429 -4.00 1.49 14.34
N GLY A 430 -5.03 1.21 13.54
CA GLY A 430 -4.94 0.32 12.39
C GLY A 430 -3.92 0.79 11.35
N LYS A 431 -3.84 2.08 11.07
CA LYS A 431 -2.83 2.65 10.17
C LYS A 431 -1.39 2.37 10.63
N ILE A 432 -1.15 2.33 11.92
CA ILE A 432 0.18 2.06 12.48
C ILE A 432 0.46 0.55 12.50
N VAL A 433 -0.47 -0.24 13.03
CA VAL A 433 -0.30 -1.69 13.24
C VAL A 433 -0.43 -2.48 11.95
N LEU A 434 -1.36 -2.09 11.08
CA LEU A 434 -1.65 -2.75 9.81
C LEU A 434 -0.96 -2.08 8.62
N ALA A 435 0.03 -1.22 8.84
CA ALA A 435 0.85 -0.66 7.78
C ALA A 435 1.43 -1.80 6.92
N PHE A 436 1.30 -1.67 5.59
CA PHE A 436 1.68 -2.68 4.59
C PHE A 436 0.87 -4.00 4.61
N GLN A 437 -0.18 -4.12 5.43
CA GLN A 437 -1.00 -5.32 5.54
C GLN A 437 -2.25 -5.30 4.64
N ASN A 438 -2.38 -4.32 3.77
CA ASN A 438 -3.58 -4.17 2.94
C ASN A 438 -3.79 -5.39 2.02
N VAL A 439 -2.75 -5.81 1.31
CA VAL A 439 -2.79 -6.99 0.41
C VAL A 439 -3.12 -8.26 1.19
N THR A 440 -2.42 -8.49 2.31
CA THR A 440 -2.63 -9.67 3.16
C THR A 440 -4.05 -9.71 3.73
N SER A 441 -4.59 -8.55 4.12
CA SER A 441 -5.97 -8.43 4.59
C SER A 441 -6.98 -8.73 3.48
N GLN A 442 -6.72 -8.27 2.25
CA GLN A 442 -7.56 -8.58 1.08
C GLN A 442 -7.54 -10.07 0.78
N PHE A 443 -6.39 -10.73 0.81
CA PHE A 443 -6.26 -12.17 0.55
C PHE A 443 -7.00 -13.00 1.60
N ASN A 444 -6.88 -12.66 2.87
CA ASN A 444 -7.66 -13.31 3.92
C ASN A 444 -9.16 -13.17 3.69
N ARG A 445 -9.63 -12.00 3.25
CA ARG A 445 -11.04 -11.77 2.91
C ARG A 445 -11.47 -12.59 1.69
N ILE A 446 -10.63 -12.73 0.67
CA ILE A 446 -10.90 -13.59 -0.49
C ILE A 446 -10.99 -15.06 -0.05
N GLY A 447 -10.03 -15.54 0.72
CA GLY A 447 -10.04 -16.90 1.27
C GLY A 447 -11.26 -17.18 2.15
N LYS A 448 -11.62 -16.22 3.03
CA LYS A 448 -12.83 -16.32 3.87
C LYS A 448 -14.11 -16.39 3.05
N LYS A 449 -14.26 -15.52 2.01
CA LYS A 449 -15.42 -15.53 1.13
C LYS A 449 -15.56 -16.88 0.41
N ALA A 450 -14.44 -17.38 -0.14
CA ALA A 450 -14.39 -18.69 -0.80
C ALA A 450 -14.78 -19.82 0.17
N PHE A 451 -14.26 -19.81 1.40
CA PHE A 451 -14.65 -20.78 2.44
C PHE A 451 -16.13 -20.70 2.79
N LEU A 452 -16.70 -19.51 2.92
CA LEU A 452 -18.13 -19.32 3.20
C LEU A 452 -19.00 -19.81 2.05
N ASP A 453 -18.56 -19.67 0.79
CA ASP A 453 -19.27 -20.16 -0.36
C ASP A 453 -19.30 -21.69 -0.39
N ILE A 454 -18.19 -22.38 -0.09
CA ILE A 454 -18.15 -23.83 0.06
C ILE A 454 -19.06 -24.28 1.22
N LYS A 455 -18.87 -23.70 2.41
CA LYS A 455 -19.64 -24.04 3.62
C LYS A 455 -21.14 -23.89 3.41
N ASN A 456 -21.56 -22.86 2.71
CA ASN A 456 -22.96 -22.55 2.48
C ASN A 456 -23.50 -23.08 1.14
N ARG A 457 -22.72 -23.87 0.40
CA ARG A 457 -23.07 -24.44 -0.91
C ARG A 457 -23.59 -23.40 -1.90
N ARG A 458 -22.89 -22.26 -1.97
CA ARG A 458 -23.19 -21.20 -2.92
C ARG A 458 -22.32 -21.36 -4.17
N ILE A 459 -22.87 -20.98 -5.32
CA ILE A 459 -22.13 -20.96 -6.59
C ILE A 459 -21.41 -19.62 -6.71
N SER A 460 -20.09 -19.67 -6.78
CA SER A 460 -19.27 -18.47 -6.94
C SER A 460 -19.46 -17.82 -8.32
N PRO A 461 -19.32 -16.50 -8.43
CA PRO A 461 -19.37 -15.81 -9.71
C PRO A 461 -18.40 -16.43 -10.74
N GLY A 462 -18.88 -16.66 -11.96
CA GLY A 462 -18.11 -17.28 -13.04
C GLY A 462 -18.15 -18.81 -13.09
N SER A 463 -18.79 -19.48 -12.11
CA SER A 463 -18.99 -20.93 -12.10
C SER A 463 -20.39 -21.30 -12.59
N SER A 464 -20.51 -22.38 -13.39
CA SER A 464 -21.77 -22.88 -13.93
C SER A 464 -22.36 -24.03 -13.12
N SER A 465 -21.56 -24.68 -12.28
CA SER A 465 -21.98 -25.81 -11.44
C SER A 465 -21.40 -25.70 -10.03
N GLN A 466 -21.99 -26.45 -9.08
CA GLN A 466 -21.50 -26.51 -7.69
C GLN A 466 -20.07 -27.07 -7.64
N ILE A 467 -19.78 -28.13 -8.39
CA ILE A 467 -18.44 -28.73 -8.44
C ILE A 467 -17.41 -27.74 -8.94
N GLN A 468 -17.71 -27.04 -10.02
CA GLN A 468 -16.80 -26.01 -10.56
C GLN A 468 -16.59 -24.88 -9.56
N SER A 469 -17.64 -24.46 -8.84
CA SER A 469 -17.56 -23.46 -7.79
C SER A 469 -16.67 -23.93 -6.63
N ASP A 470 -16.87 -25.15 -6.16
CA ASP A 470 -16.11 -25.71 -5.04
C ASP A 470 -14.63 -25.86 -5.40
N VAL A 471 -14.30 -26.37 -6.58
CA VAL A 471 -12.90 -26.45 -7.08
C VAL A 471 -12.28 -25.06 -7.19
N SER A 472 -13.00 -24.09 -7.74
CA SER A 472 -12.52 -22.70 -7.83
C SER A 472 -12.28 -22.09 -6.44
N ASN A 473 -13.16 -22.33 -5.48
CA ASN A 473 -13.03 -21.82 -4.13
C ASN A 473 -11.90 -22.49 -3.35
N VAL A 474 -11.71 -23.80 -3.48
CA VAL A 474 -10.56 -24.51 -2.90
C VAL A 474 -9.26 -23.96 -3.49
N SER A 475 -9.21 -23.77 -4.81
CA SER A 475 -8.05 -23.15 -5.48
C SER A 475 -7.76 -21.74 -4.94
N ARG A 476 -8.78 -20.90 -4.76
CA ARG A 476 -8.61 -19.55 -4.17
C ARG A 476 -8.08 -19.61 -2.74
N ILE A 477 -8.64 -20.46 -1.90
CA ILE A 477 -8.18 -20.63 -0.52
C ILE A 477 -6.72 -21.05 -0.51
N THR A 478 -6.37 -22.10 -1.26
CA THR A 478 -5.00 -22.62 -1.34
C THR A 478 -4.04 -21.57 -1.87
N TYR A 479 -4.42 -20.86 -2.95
CA TYR A 479 -3.58 -19.85 -3.57
C TYR A 479 -3.34 -18.65 -2.64
N TYR A 480 -4.40 -18.00 -2.15
CA TYR A 480 -4.26 -16.75 -1.40
C TYR A 480 -3.76 -16.94 0.03
N LEU A 481 -3.99 -18.09 0.65
CA LEU A 481 -3.54 -18.34 2.03
C LEU A 481 -2.21 -19.09 2.11
N ALA A 482 -1.83 -19.87 1.11
CA ALA A 482 -0.62 -20.68 1.14
C ALA A 482 0.30 -20.50 -0.07
N ALA A 483 -0.18 -20.76 -1.29
CA ALA A 483 0.67 -20.89 -2.47
C ALA A 483 1.40 -19.59 -2.82
N GLN A 484 0.78 -18.45 -2.61
CA GLN A 484 1.40 -17.16 -2.94
C GLN A 484 2.67 -16.91 -2.14
N ASN A 485 2.66 -17.18 -0.84
CA ASN A 485 3.85 -17.05 -0.01
C ASN A 485 4.95 -18.02 -0.45
N LEU A 486 4.55 -19.26 -0.85
CA LEU A 486 5.45 -20.26 -1.38
C LEU A 486 6.07 -19.85 -2.70
N ILE A 487 5.27 -19.28 -3.62
CA ILE A 487 5.73 -18.82 -4.93
C ILE A 487 6.72 -17.66 -4.75
N PHE A 488 6.40 -16.65 -3.94
CA PHE A 488 7.30 -15.53 -3.65
C PHE A 488 8.63 -16.02 -3.07
N TYR A 489 8.57 -16.95 -2.12
CA TYR A 489 9.76 -17.54 -1.52
C TYR A 489 10.57 -18.36 -2.52
N SER A 490 9.91 -19.24 -3.30
CA SER A 490 10.56 -20.10 -4.29
C SER A 490 11.24 -19.30 -5.39
N LEU A 491 10.60 -18.20 -5.86
CA LEU A 491 11.22 -17.32 -6.84
C LEU A 491 12.43 -16.58 -6.25
N GLN A 492 12.31 -16.11 -5.03
CA GLN A 492 13.44 -15.48 -4.35
C GLN A 492 14.59 -16.46 -4.18
N THR A 493 14.29 -17.72 -3.81
CA THR A 493 15.28 -18.79 -3.68
C THR A 493 15.88 -19.19 -5.03
N ALA A 494 15.07 -19.30 -6.09
CA ALA A 494 15.53 -19.59 -7.44
C ALA A 494 16.46 -18.49 -7.98
N LEU A 495 16.11 -17.21 -7.75
CA LEU A 495 17.00 -16.09 -8.09
C LEU A 495 18.32 -16.17 -7.33
N PHE A 496 18.30 -16.58 -6.07
CA PHE A 496 19.53 -16.81 -5.29
C PHE A 496 20.33 -18.01 -5.81
N ALA A 497 19.67 -19.14 -6.13
CA ALA A 497 20.33 -20.34 -6.64
C ALA A 497 21.00 -20.10 -8.02
N MET A 498 20.39 -19.25 -8.87
CA MET A 498 21.02 -18.84 -10.14
C MET A 498 22.27 -17.96 -9.96
N MET A 499 22.44 -17.35 -8.78
CA MET A 499 23.55 -16.44 -8.49
C MET A 499 24.72 -17.13 -7.79
N PHE A 500 24.49 -18.28 -7.17
CA PHE A 500 25.48 -19.01 -6.41
C PHE A 500 25.47 -20.45 -6.92
N ASP A 501 26.58 -20.90 -7.45
CA ASP A 501 26.84 -22.28 -7.89
C ASP A 501 26.95 -23.28 -6.68
N ASP A 502 26.42 -22.92 -5.52
CA ASP A 502 26.48 -23.76 -4.32
C ASP A 502 25.38 -24.79 -4.35
N GLU A 503 25.74 -26.06 -4.28
CA GLU A 503 24.84 -27.17 -3.99
C GLU A 503 24.06 -26.91 -2.68
N PRO A 504 22.75 -27.16 -2.65
CA PRO A 504 21.93 -26.90 -1.48
C PRO A 504 22.32 -27.84 -0.33
N ASP A 505 22.84 -27.27 0.75
CA ASP A 505 23.06 -27.94 2.02
C ASP A 505 21.70 -28.25 2.70
N ASP A 506 21.46 -29.50 3.03
CA ASP A 506 20.21 -30.01 3.63
C ASP A 506 19.80 -29.23 4.89
N GLU A 507 20.76 -28.78 5.69
CA GLU A 507 20.50 -27.95 6.88
C GLU A 507 19.99 -26.57 6.51
N LYS A 508 20.49 -25.98 5.43
CA LYS A 508 20.00 -24.70 4.90
C LYS A 508 18.60 -24.83 4.32
N ILE A 509 18.28 -25.96 3.67
CA ILE A 509 16.94 -26.25 3.14
C ILE A 509 15.94 -26.37 4.29
N LEU A 510 16.28 -27.11 5.35
CA LEU A 510 15.41 -27.30 6.51
C LEU A 510 15.12 -25.97 7.23
N LYS A 511 16.14 -25.14 7.45
CA LYS A 511 15.99 -23.80 8.03
C LYS A 511 15.12 -22.90 7.15
N LYS A 512 15.30 -22.95 5.83
CA LYS A 512 14.51 -22.18 4.86
C LYS A 512 13.05 -22.62 4.83
N THR A 513 12.78 -23.93 4.89
CA THR A 513 11.41 -24.49 4.93
C THR A 513 10.70 -24.10 6.23
N LYS A 514 11.38 -24.17 7.38
CA LYS A 514 10.85 -23.72 8.67
C LYS A 514 10.50 -22.22 8.63
N TYR A 515 11.39 -21.40 8.08
CA TYR A 515 11.15 -19.96 7.91
C TYR A 515 9.94 -19.67 7.01
N MET A 516 9.76 -20.44 5.96
CA MET A 516 8.66 -20.34 5.02
C MET A 516 7.31 -20.64 5.67
N ILE A 517 7.23 -21.71 6.47
CA ILE A 517 6.02 -22.07 7.23
C ILE A 517 5.67 -20.95 8.21
N HIS A 518 6.65 -20.44 8.97
CA HIS A 518 6.44 -19.34 9.90
C HIS A 518 5.95 -18.06 9.19
N SER A 519 6.51 -17.75 8.02
CA SER A 519 6.10 -16.58 7.22
C SER A 519 4.67 -16.72 6.69
N SER A 520 4.26 -17.91 6.27
CA SER A 520 2.89 -18.19 5.83
C SER A 520 1.88 -18.04 6.98
N ILE A 521 2.19 -18.55 8.15
CA ILE A 521 1.37 -18.38 9.37
C ILE A 521 1.26 -16.88 9.72
N ASP A 522 2.36 -16.14 9.66
CA ASP A 522 2.37 -14.70 9.94
C ASP A 522 1.51 -13.92 8.95
N SER A 523 1.54 -14.29 7.69
CA SER A 523 0.72 -13.66 6.65
C SER A 523 -0.77 -13.81 6.96
N VAL A 524 -1.21 -15.02 7.32
CA VAL A 524 -2.60 -15.30 7.71
C VAL A 524 -2.99 -14.56 9.00
N LEU A 525 -2.15 -14.60 10.03
CA LEU A 525 -2.40 -13.92 11.30
C LEU A 525 -2.52 -12.40 11.10
N ARG A 526 -1.53 -11.78 10.45
CA ARG A 526 -1.53 -10.32 10.21
C ARG A 526 -2.69 -9.89 9.33
N GLY A 527 -3.08 -10.70 8.36
CA GLY A 527 -4.26 -10.46 7.53
C GLY A 527 -5.58 -10.53 8.29
N SER A 528 -5.60 -11.11 9.50
CA SER A 528 -6.78 -11.19 10.36
C SER A 528 -7.02 -9.93 11.22
N GLY A 529 -6.29 -8.85 10.97
CA GLY A 529 -6.46 -7.55 11.63
C GLY A 529 -5.51 -7.33 12.80
N VAL A 530 -5.81 -6.31 13.62
CA VAL A 530 -4.93 -5.88 14.72
C VAL A 530 -4.63 -7.01 15.70
N PHE A 531 -5.64 -7.79 16.09
CA PHE A 531 -5.44 -8.91 17.00
C PHE A 531 -4.50 -9.98 16.40
N GLY A 532 -4.71 -10.34 15.15
CA GLY A 532 -3.84 -11.30 14.47
C GLY A 532 -2.40 -10.77 14.30
N ALA A 533 -2.24 -9.47 14.06
CA ALA A 533 -0.93 -8.84 14.01
C ALA A 533 -0.20 -8.93 15.36
N VAL A 534 -0.89 -8.71 16.48
CA VAL A 534 -0.32 -8.86 17.83
C VAL A 534 0.09 -10.32 18.09
N VAL A 535 -0.78 -11.28 17.77
CA VAL A 535 -0.46 -12.72 17.93
C VAL A 535 0.74 -13.12 17.09
N SER A 536 0.83 -12.65 15.84
CA SER A 536 1.99 -12.88 14.97
C SER A 536 3.28 -12.37 15.61
N VAL A 537 3.28 -11.16 16.15
CA VAL A 537 4.46 -10.56 16.79
C VAL A 537 4.84 -11.32 18.05
N LEU A 538 3.88 -11.67 18.90
CA LEU A 538 4.16 -12.47 20.11
C LEU A 538 4.75 -13.82 19.75
N LYS A 539 4.21 -14.52 18.76
CA LYS A 539 4.78 -15.77 18.24
C LYS A 539 6.23 -15.57 17.79
N ASN A 540 6.50 -14.53 16.98
CA ASN A 540 7.84 -14.27 16.47
C ASN A 540 8.81 -13.84 17.58
N THR A 541 8.34 -13.11 18.58
CA THR A 541 9.14 -12.75 19.77
C THR A 541 9.57 -14.00 20.54
N VAL A 542 8.66 -14.97 20.72
CA VAL A 542 8.99 -16.26 21.37
C VAL A 542 9.98 -17.07 20.54
N VAL A 543 9.76 -17.16 19.22
CA VAL A 543 10.71 -17.83 18.31
C VAL A 543 12.09 -17.17 18.40
N LYS A 544 12.12 -15.85 18.38
CA LYS A 544 13.38 -15.08 18.46
C LYS A 544 14.08 -15.25 19.81
N TYR A 545 13.32 -15.26 20.90
CA TYR A 545 13.85 -15.54 22.24
C TYR A 545 14.51 -16.93 22.30
N ASN A 546 13.83 -17.96 21.79
CA ASN A 546 14.37 -19.32 21.74
C ASN A 546 15.64 -19.40 20.88
N GLU A 547 15.66 -18.78 19.70
CA GLU A 547 16.86 -18.69 18.86
C GLU A 547 18.03 -18.00 19.58
N GLN A 548 17.78 -16.96 20.38
CA GLN A 548 18.85 -16.29 21.14
C GLN A 548 19.30 -17.15 22.33
N ARG A 549 18.40 -17.90 22.96
CA ARG A 549 18.73 -18.79 24.08
C ARG A 549 19.57 -20.00 23.62
N GLU A 550 19.34 -20.50 22.40
CA GLU A 550 20.16 -21.56 21.81
C GLU A 550 21.59 -21.14 21.47
N LYS A 551 21.84 -19.82 21.36
CA LYS A 551 23.18 -19.27 21.20
C LYS A 551 23.90 -19.26 22.54
N ALA A 552 24.78 -20.24 22.75
CA ALA A 552 25.54 -20.42 23.99
C ALA A 552 26.45 -19.24 24.35
N TYR A 553 26.78 -18.32 23.40
CA TYR A 553 27.65 -17.17 23.58
C TYR A 553 26.96 -15.88 23.14
N ASN A 554 26.77 -14.92 24.03
CA ASN A 554 26.22 -13.57 23.82
C ASN A 554 24.82 -13.55 23.16
N PRO A 555 23.76 -13.88 23.91
CA PRO A 555 22.39 -13.67 23.44
C PRO A 555 22.14 -12.17 23.20
N ASP A 556 21.51 -11.84 22.07
CA ASP A 556 21.17 -10.47 21.68
C ASP A 556 19.75 -10.12 22.13
N GLU A 557 19.61 -9.60 23.35
CA GLU A 557 18.31 -9.19 23.91
C GLU A 557 17.66 -8.04 23.09
N SER A 558 18.47 -7.20 22.45
CA SER A 558 17.95 -6.12 21.60
C SER A 558 17.24 -6.64 20.35
N ALA A 559 17.59 -7.84 19.88
CA ALA A 559 16.89 -8.49 18.76
C ALA A 559 15.48 -8.97 19.17
N VAL A 560 15.31 -9.42 20.40
CA VAL A 560 14.00 -9.84 20.96
C VAL A 560 13.11 -8.61 21.17
N LEU A 561 13.65 -7.54 21.74
CA LEU A 561 12.92 -6.28 21.89
C LEU A 561 12.54 -5.67 20.53
N GLY A 562 13.47 -5.72 19.56
CA GLY A 562 13.22 -5.26 18.19
C GLY A 562 12.07 -6.02 17.52
N GLU A 563 11.91 -7.32 17.82
CA GLU A 563 10.79 -8.10 17.30
C GLU A 563 9.46 -7.68 17.95
N LEU A 564 9.45 -7.41 19.24
CA LEU A 564 8.26 -6.91 19.94
C LEU A 564 7.79 -5.55 19.39
N LEU A 565 8.71 -4.66 19.03
CA LEU A 565 8.39 -3.36 18.40
C LEU A 565 7.78 -3.48 17.01
N ASN A 566 7.84 -4.66 16.37
CA ASN A 566 7.16 -4.94 15.09
C ASN A 566 5.63 -5.01 15.21
N ILE A 567 5.05 -4.88 16.39
CA ILE A 567 3.60 -4.63 16.56
C ILE A 567 3.20 -3.39 15.73
N ALA A 568 4.01 -2.34 15.80
CA ALA A 568 3.89 -1.18 14.93
C ALA A 568 5.00 -1.24 13.87
N VAL A 569 4.73 -1.80 12.71
CA VAL A 569 5.74 -2.05 11.66
C VAL A 569 6.62 -0.83 11.35
N PRO A 570 6.09 0.40 11.18
CA PRO A 570 6.91 1.57 10.96
C PRO A 570 7.86 1.88 12.14
N VAL A 571 7.42 1.67 13.38
CA VAL A 571 8.23 1.87 14.58
C VAL A 571 9.33 0.82 14.67
N GLY A 572 8.99 -0.44 14.41
CA GLY A 572 9.95 -1.55 14.35
C GLY A 572 11.04 -1.35 13.29
N ILE A 573 10.68 -0.82 12.11
CA ILE A 573 11.65 -0.48 11.06
C ILE A 573 12.62 0.61 11.54
N LYS A 574 12.11 1.69 12.15
CA LYS A 574 12.94 2.79 12.67
C LYS A 574 13.89 2.33 13.78
N SER A 575 13.35 1.59 14.73
CA SER A 575 14.15 1.02 15.83
C SER A 575 15.26 0.12 15.29
N ARG A 576 14.96 -0.80 14.36
CA ARG A 576 15.98 -1.66 13.74
C ARG A 576 17.06 -0.87 13.02
N LYS A 577 16.70 0.19 12.29
CA LYS A 577 17.68 1.05 11.61
C LYS A 577 18.64 1.70 12.59
N ILE A 578 18.14 2.23 13.69
CA ILE A 578 18.97 2.87 14.73
C ILE A 578 19.86 1.81 15.39
N THR A 579 19.29 0.71 15.87
CA THR A 579 20.05 -0.36 16.53
C THR A 579 21.11 -0.99 15.60
N ASN A 580 20.78 -1.25 14.34
CA ASN A 580 21.75 -1.77 13.37
C ASN A 580 22.86 -0.75 13.07
N ALA A 581 22.54 0.53 13.00
CA ALA A 581 23.53 1.58 12.83
C ALA A 581 24.49 1.65 14.00
N GLU A 582 23.99 1.58 15.25
CA GLU A 582 24.82 1.52 16.45
C GLU A 582 25.72 0.27 16.47
N LYS A 583 25.16 -0.90 16.16
CA LYS A 583 25.93 -2.13 16.02
C LYS A 583 27.02 -2.01 14.96
N THR A 584 26.71 -1.39 13.81
CA THR A 584 27.69 -1.16 12.75
C THR A 584 28.83 -0.26 13.21
N LEU A 585 28.53 0.82 13.93
CA LEU A 585 29.53 1.74 14.48
C LEU A 585 30.42 1.03 15.52
N ASN A 586 29.82 0.29 16.44
CA ASN A 586 30.55 -0.41 17.51
C ASN A 586 31.42 -1.55 16.97
N TYR A 587 30.85 -2.39 16.08
CA TYR A 587 31.55 -3.55 15.53
C TYR A 587 32.70 -3.18 14.58
N ASN A 588 32.56 -2.08 13.84
CA ASN A 588 33.55 -1.64 12.87
C ASN A 588 34.38 -0.44 13.37
N LYS A 589 34.39 -0.14 14.69
CA LYS A 589 35.07 1.04 15.23
C LYS A 589 36.50 1.17 14.73
N SER A 590 37.32 0.13 14.82
CA SER A 590 38.70 0.13 14.37
C SER A 590 38.87 0.25 12.85
N VAL A 591 37.89 -0.24 12.07
CA VAL A 591 37.88 -0.09 10.62
C VAL A 591 37.52 1.34 10.23
N ILE A 592 36.56 1.94 10.92
CA ILE A 592 36.11 3.33 10.69
C ILE A 592 37.27 4.31 10.98
N GLU A 593 38.06 4.04 12.03
CA GLU A 593 39.21 4.86 12.39
C GLU A 593 40.40 4.75 11.41
N GLU A 594 40.55 3.56 10.77
CA GLU A 594 41.66 3.30 9.85
C GLU A 594 41.34 3.70 8.40
N MET A 595 40.05 3.69 7.99
CA MET A 595 39.63 4.08 6.64
C MET A 595 39.50 5.60 6.52
N GLU A 596 39.74 6.12 5.31
CA GLU A 596 39.49 7.54 5.02
C GLU A 596 38.02 7.91 5.28
N THR A 597 37.81 9.03 5.93
CA THR A 597 36.46 9.48 6.34
C THR A 597 35.54 9.66 5.13
N PHE A 598 36.04 10.08 3.97
CA PHE A 598 35.25 10.31 2.77
C PHE A 598 35.18 9.09 1.82
N ASP A 599 35.78 7.95 2.19
CA ASP A 599 35.60 6.73 1.41
C ASP A 599 34.14 6.26 1.52
N ILE A 600 33.48 6.08 0.37
CA ILE A 600 32.10 5.63 0.28
C ILE A 600 31.88 4.23 0.88
N ASP A 601 32.94 3.42 0.99
CA ASP A 601 32.89 2.08 1.59
C ASP A 601 33.14 2.11 3.11
N ASN A 602 33.47 3.27 3.68
CA ASN A 602 33.61 3.40 5.13
C ASN A 602 32.25 3.10 5.82
N PRO A 603 32.20 2.12 6.76
CA PRO A 603 30.97 1.73 7.45
C PRO A 603 30.25 2.88 8.17
N ILE A 604 30.97 3.99 8.48
CA ILE A 604 30.39 5.17 9.13
C ILE A 604 29.22 5.75 8.31
N TRP A 605 29.35 5.80 6.99
CA TRP A 605 28.31 6.37 6.12
C TRP A 605 27.05 5.56 6.10
N SER A 606 27.15 4.22 6.02
CA SER A 606 26.00 3.33 6.11
C SER A 606 25.25 3.50 7.44
N ALA A 607 25.99 3.63 8.55
CA ALA A 607 25.40 3.82 9.86
C ALA A 607 24.73 5.20 10.00
N ARG A 608 25.45 6.29 9.67
CA ARG A 608 24.93 7.66 9.83
C ARG A 608 23.75 7.95 8.91
N THR A 609 23.82 7.55 7.66
CA THR A 609 22.68 7.72 6.73
C THR A 609 21.44 6.94 7.18
N SER A 610 21.63 5.74 7.78
CA SER A 610 20.55 4.94 8.35
C SER A 610 19.90 5.63 9.57
N GLN A 611 20.70 6.22 10.46
CA GLN A 611 20.22 7.01 11.60
C GLN A 611 19.43 8.25 11.14
N ILE A 612 19.98 9.01 10.19
CA ILE A 612 19.29 10.19 9.62
C ILE A 612 17.96 9.79 8.99
N GLU A 613 17.94 8.73 8.18
CA GLU A 613 16.71 8.23 7.55
C GLU A 613 15.66 7.80 8.59
N ALA A 614 16.09 7.15 9.68
CA ALA A 614 15.18 6.72 10.74
C ALA A 614 14.52 7.91 11.46
N VAL A 615 15.26 9.01 11.68
CA VAL A 615 14.77 10.18 12.40
C VAL A 615 13.98 11.13 11.49
N THR A 616 14.48 11.41 10.29
CA THR A 616 13.94 12.47 9.43
C THR A 616 12.94 12.00 8.38
N ASN A 617 12.84 10.69 8.13
CA ASN A 617 12.11 10.08 7.01
C ASN A 617 12.64 10.49 5.60
N VAL A 618 13.81 11.16 5.54
CA VAL A 618 14.48 11.43 4.27
C VAL A 618 15.21 10.17 3.84
N PRO A 619 15.05 9.64 2.61
CA PRO A 619 15.60 8.35 2.20
C PRO A 619 17.13 8.41 1.92
N VAL A 620 17.89 9.01 2.82
CA VAL A 620 19.34 9.27 2.64
C VAL A 620 20.13 7.97 2.54
N ASN A 621 19.80 6.99 3.39
CA ASN A 621 20.47 5.70 3.36
C ASN A 621 20.17 4.92 2.05
N ARG A 622 18.96 5.04 1.55
CA ARG A 622 18.58 4.45 0.27
C ARG A 622 19.31 5.10 -0.91
N MET A 623 19.42 6.42 -0.90
CA MET A 623 20.19 7.15 -1.90
C MET A 623 21.67 6.76 -1.85
N TYR A 624 22.27 6.70 -0.67
CA TYR A 624 23.64 6.24 -0.47
C TYR A 624 23.87 4.82 -1.01
N ASN A 625 23.00 3.87 -0.63
CA ASN A 625 23.09 2.50 -1.13
C ASN A 625 22.90 2.41 -2.65
N LYS A 626 22.04 3.26 -3.22
CA LYS A 626 21.83 3.28 -4.66
C LYS A 626 23.06 3.78 -5.43
N VAL A 627 23.69 4.85 -4.95
CA VAL A 627 24.96 5.35 -5.53
C VAL A 627 26.03 4.28 -5.45
N ARG A 628 26.15 3.61 -4.32
CA ARG A 628 27.10 2.51 -4.11
C ARG A 628 26.83 1.34 -5.05
N ASN A 629 25.57 0.92 -5.17
CA ASN A 629 25.17 -0.16 -6.07
C ASN A 629 25.44 0.17 -7.55
N VAL A 630 25.19 1.41 -7.98
CA VAL A 630 25.47 1.84 -9.36
C VAL A 630 26.97 1.80 -9.62
N ARG A 631 27.79 2.30 -8.71
CA ARG A 631 29.25 2.19 -8.81
C ARG A 631 29.70 0.73 -8.94
N ASP A 632 29.14 -0.14 -8.08
CA ASP A 632 29.48 -1.56 -8.06
C ASP A 632 29.00 -2.30 -9.34
N ALA A 633 27.84 -1.91 -9.86
CA ALA A 633 27.35 -2.44 -11.15
C ALA A 633 28.24 -2.07 -12.35
N LEU A 634 29.06 -1.03 -12.22
CA LEU A 634 30.05 -0.64 -13.23
C LEU A 634 31.39 -1.38 -13.05
N ASN A 635 31.58 -2.10 -11.94
CA ASN A 635 32.80 -2.84 -11.68
C ASN A 635 32.85 -4.14 -12.52
N ASN A 636 33.90 -4.32 -13.30
CA ASN A 636 34.09 -5.49 -14.17
C ASN A 636 34.51 -6.77 -13.41
N ASP A 637 34.87 -6.67 -12.13
CA ASP A 637 35.22 -7.83 -11.30
C ASP A 637 34.01 -8.68 -10.96
N TYR A 638 32.77 -8.15 -11.15
CA TYR A 638 31.54 -8.84 -10.88
C TYR A 638 30.95 -9.46 -12.15
N THR A 639 30.26 -10.60 -11.98
CA THR A 639 29.58 -11.24 -13.11
C THR A 639 28.48 -10.32 -13.68
N THR A 640 28.15 -10.51 -14.96
CA THR A 640 27.09 -9.73 -15.63
C THR A 640 25.77 -9.77 -14.86
N LEU A 641 25.42 -10.94 -14.30
CA LEU A 641 24.23 -11.12 -13.48
C LEU A 641 24.31 -10.33 -12.17
N GLN A 642 25.43 -10.40 -11.45
CA GLN A 642 25.65 -9.61 -10.22
C GLN A 642 25.56 -8.12 -10.49
N ARG A 643 26.17 -7.63 -11.57
CA ARG A 643 26.11 -6.24 -12.00
C ARG A 643 24.68 -5.79 -12.32
N ALA A 644 23.92 -6.60 -13.05
CA ALA A 644 22.51 -6.33 -13.35
C ALA A 644 21.67 -6.27 -12.07
N LEU A 645 21.85 -7.20 -11.15
CA LEU A 645 21.10 -7.25 -9.90
C LEU A 645 21.47 -6.11 -8.95
N LEU A 646 22.75 -5.71 -8.87
CA LEU A 646 23.18 -4.50 -8.15
C LEU A 646 22.49 -3.25 -8.71
N ALA A 647 22.45 -3.09 -10.03
CA ALA A 647 21.77 -1.98 -10.69
C ALA A 647 20.27 -1.96 -10.37
N LEU A 648 19.65 -3.14 -10.24
CA LEU A 648 18.25 -3.32 -9.87
C LEU A 648 17.98 -3.15 -8.37
N GLY A 649 19.01 -2.98 -7.53
CA GLY A 649 18.89 -2.64 -6.12
C GLY A 649 19.07 -3.80 -5.12
N TRP A 650 19.59 -4.95 -5.58
CA TRP A 650 20.07 -5.98 -4.65
C TRP A 650 21.32 -5.49 -3.90
N SER A 651 21.44 -5.83 -2.63
CA SER A 651 22.63 -5.47 -1.85
C SER A 651 23.79 -6.43 -2.11
N ARG A 652 25.05 -5.99 -1.93
CA ARG A 652 26.23 -6.86 -1.95
C ARG A 652 26.06 -8.08 -1.08
N TYR A 653 25.53 -7.91 0.14
CA TYR A 653 25.28 -9.01 1.07
C TYR A 653 24.37 -10.09 0.47
N ASN A 654 23.28 -9.67 -0.18
CA ASN A 654 22.36 -10.61 -0.82
C ASN A 654 22.96 -11.34 -2.02
N LEU A 655 24.01 -10.79 -2.60
CA LEU A 655 24.72 -11.34 -3.77
C LEU A 655 26.00 -12.09 -3.38
N GLY A 656 26.27 -12.27 -2.06
CA GLY A 656 27.51 -12.87 -1.57
C GLY A 656 28.77 -12.09 -1.92
N ILE A 657 28.64 -10.83 -2.31
CA ILE A 657 29.75 -9.96 -2.64
C ILE A 657 30.36 -9.42 -1.36
N GLU A 658 31.56 -9.86 -1.04
CA GLU A 658 32.29 -9.38 0.13
C GLU A 658 32.79 -7.94 -0.09
N ASP A 659 32.84 -7.17 0.99
CA ASP A 659 33.41 -5.82 0.98
C ASP A 659 34.94 -5.93 1.08
N THR A 660 35.60 -6.07 -0.10
CA THR A 660 37.04 -6.33 -0.19
C THR A 660 37.86 -5.31 0.57
N LYS A 661 37.55 -4.02 0.45
CA LYS A 661 38.27 -2.95 1.18
C LYS A 661 38.15 -3.08 2.70
N VAL A 662 36.95 -3.32 3.21
CA VAL A 662 36.72 -3.51 4.65
C VAL A 662 37.43 -4.77 5.14
N LYS A 663 37.47 -5.83 4.32
CA LYS A 663 38.18 -7.07 4.64
C LYS A 663 39.69 -6.86 4.71
N GLU A 664 40.28 -6.19 3.70
CA GLU A 664 41.70 -5.86 3.68
C GLU A 664 42.13 -5.01 4.90
N VAL A 665 41.35 -4.00 5.26
CA VAL A 665 41.60 -3.19 6.46
C VAL A 665 41.51 -4.03 7.73
N LYS A 666 40.52 -4.92 7.83
CA LYS A 666 40.42 -5.85 8.97
C LYS A 666 41.63 -6.80 9.08
N GLU A 667 42.15 -7.26 7.95
CA GLU A 667 43.33 -8.12 7.93
C GLU A 667 44.59 -7.33 8.36
N LYS A 668 44.79 -6.12 7.83
CA LYS A 668 45.88 -5.23 8.26
C LYS A 668 45.85 -4.95 9.78
N ILE A 669 44.64 -4.64 10.33
CA ILE A 669 44.47 -4.44 11.77
C ILE A 669 44.79 -5.70 12.57
N LYS A 670 44.42 -6.89 12.08
CA LYS A 670 44.74 -8.16 12.71
C LYS A 670 46.26 -8.43 12.71
N GLU A 671 46.93 -8.14 11.62
CA GLU A 671 48.37 -8.32 11.49
C GLU A 671 49.13 -7.35 12.39
N SER A 672 48.75 -6.08 12.43
CA SER A 672 49.34 -5.07 13.33
C SER A 672 49.21 -5.49 14.79
N LYS A 673 48.01 -5.92 15.23
CA LYS A 673 47.81 -6.43 16.58
C LYS A 673 48.60 -7.71 16.89
N LYS A 674 48.83 -8.58 15.89
CA LYS A 674 49.71 -9.77 16.06
C LYS A 674 51.18 -9.32 16.23
N GLN A 675 51.63 -8.33 15.47
CA GLN A 675 52.99 -7.80 15.53
C GLN A 675 53.24 -7.07 16.87
N GLU A 676 52.28 -6.27 17.35
CA GLU A 676 52.35 -5.62 18.68
C GLU A 676 52.41 -6.63 19.80
N LYS A 677 51.54 -7.66 19.78
CA LYS A 677 51.59 -8.76 20.76
C LYS A 677 52.91 -9.52 20.73
N LYS A 678 53.57 -9.67 19.57
CA LYS A 678 54.88 -10.29 19.46
C LYS A 678 55.97 -9.37 19.99
N LYS A 679 55.90 -8.06 19.73
CA LYS A 679 56.83 -7.04 20.30
C LYS A 679 56.72 -6.97 21.83
N THR A 680 55.49 -6.88 22.35
CA THR A 680 55.25 -6.82 23.82
C THR A 680 55.71 -8.12 24.52
N LYS A 681 55.50 -9.30 23.91
CA LYS A 681 56.07 -10.56 24.42
C LYS A 681 57.61 -10.58 24.39
N LYS A 682 58.24 -10.03 23.33
CA LYS A 682 59.70 -9.91 23.26
C LYS A 682 60.26 -8.93 24.31
N ASP A 683 59.60 -7.79 24.50
CA ASP A 683 60.04 -6.80 25.52
C ASP A 683 59.79 -7.27 26.93
N ASN A 684 58.72 -8.00 27.22
CA ASN A 684 58.51 -8.63 28.51
C ASN A 684 59.52 -9.78 28.77
N LYS A 685 59.91 -10.54 27.73
CA LYS A 685 61.02 -11.51 27.86
C LYS A 685 62.36 -10.80 28.12
N LYS A 686 62.66 -9.71 27.43
CA LYS A 686 63.88 -8.90 27.67
C LYS A 686 63.89 -8.30 29.09
N LYS A 687 62.73 -7.78 29.57
CA LYS A 687 62.61 -7.24 30.95
C LYS A 687 62.75 -8.33 32.01
N SER A 688 62.23 -9.52 31.76
CA SER A 688 62.37 -10.69 32.67
C SER A 688 63.81 -11.25 32.68
N PHE A 689 64.51 -11.21 31.55
CA PHE A 689 65.93 -11.61 31.45
C PHE A 689 66.84 -10.58 32.17
N LYS A 690 66.58 -9.26 32.00
CA LYS A 690 67.30 -8.24 32.76
C LYS A 690 67.07 -8.36 34.29
N LYS A 691 65.85 -8.63 34.74
CA LYS A 691 65.57 -8.86 36.15
C LYS A 691 66.25 -10.11 36.70
N LYS A 692 66.41 -11.20 35.93
CA LYS A 692 67.12 -12.40 36.32
C LYS A 692 68.66 -12.18 36.40
N THR A 693 69.21 -11.35 35.50
CA THR A 693 70.65 -11.03 35.50
C THR A 693 71.04 -10.08 36.64
N PHE A 694 70.14 -9.17 37.04
CA PHE A 694 70.38 -8.28 38.22
C PHE A 694 70.28 -9.07 39.56
N ARG A 695 69.46 -10.10 39.64
CA ARG A 695 69.38 -10.97 40.84
C ARG A 695 70.57 -11.94 41.00
N LYS A 696 71.33 -12.19 39.95
CA LYS A 696 72.55 -13.06 40.01
C LYS A 696 73.84 -12.26 40.24
N ARG A 697 73.83 -10.88 40.32
CA ARG A 697 74.98 -10.08 40.59
C ARG A 697 74.96 -9.40 41.98
N GLY A 698 74.04 -9.79 42.85
CA GLY A 698 73.91 -9.34 44.21
C GLY A 698 74.15 -10.47 45.20
N PHE A 699 75.30 -11.08 45.13
CA PHE A 699 75.91 -11.88 46.20
C PHE A 699 77.41 -11.66 46.07
#